data_2e084d0c9dc2c71f5815cb3b86a7a32c
#
_entry.id   2e084d0c9dc2c71f5815cb3b86a7a32c
#
_cell.length_a   1.000
_cell.length_b   1.000
_cell.length_c   1.000
_cell.angle_alpha   90.00
_cell.angle_beta   90.00
_cell.angle_gamma   90.00
#
_symmetry.space_group_name_H-M   'P 1'
#
loop_
_entity.id
_entity.type
_entity.pdbx_description
1 polymer ?
#
loop_
_entity_poly.entity_id
_entity_poly.type
_entity_poly.pdbx_seq_one_letter_code
_entity_poly.pdbx_strand_id
1 'polypeptide(L)'
;MDSLDASRGHLRRFKKNDFETDWTKVAEGKFGQIYQVKIKLWREICALKVFDTTVGMKRNLMEDASNLAKVKFKYLVSVYGLCNDVPAIVMEYMSNGSLNNLLNSHNLMWPKKFQIIHEASMGMNFLHSLQPPLLHLNLKPSNILIDDHLHVKISDFGLIHWEEGTNKKLFVEHLTARGNISYIPPEIFSQSCDPPGLSFDVYSFGIVIWEILTQQKPYAGCSMTTVLLNVSHGRRPCVEIMPEQRPCECDQMISIMKQCWDQEQNKRPLFSETVRKTEALSDVLKIPGPLDCQNSRKNGHSLEPRGPFFPTYEISSPHWPDLPAEEQSSKDSVLSHLFKKDFGSFRSSVKREHVSTQFTGKKSLLHYTVASGDVKSVEHVLSLGAEVDCVMAKGYTPLIVAVLNRLHDIISLLLAHGADPTRGDEDQWTGIHFAAQNGDDRAVRLLLDNGAMADPREKSGWMPLHLACQNGHETVVRLLLTRLSVKAIGEREDVQKRTPLHLAAAYGHMNITKLLISQGADLNATDISLFTPLHLSAEAGHNRIVRQLVKDGAVVDCVDKRGHTPLHLAALNGHKGICRQLLTNGASADVRTHQGWTAMHLAVIKRHETTMVELKQLGASVNAPGENNWSPLHLACHQSEAEMVAKLLAAHADPNVTEDSERWTPLHVACASLSFPSVLHLISHHADVNAASAEKATPLHIAAQHGHTPIVKALLLNGADRTRPDSSGSTPVDVAKRHGKCEIVQLLQN
;
A
#
# COMPACT_ATOMS: atom_id res chain seq x y z
N MET A 1 16.04 16.65 -32.91
CA MET A 1 17.36 16.13 -32.62
C MET A 1 17.69 16.57 -31.20
N ASP A 2 17.58 15.66 -30.26
CA ASP A 2 18.20 15.58 -28.92
C ASP A 2 17.46 14.52 -28.10
N SER A 3 17.46 13.31 -28.68
CA SER A 3 17.09 12.06 -28.00
C SER A 3 18.38 11.27 -27.86
N LEU A 4 19.05 11.36 -26.69
CA LEU A 4 20.08 10.41 -26.24
C LEU A 4 20.94 11.06 -25.15
N ASP A 5 20.37 11.19 -23.93
CA ASP A 5 21.21 11.34 -22.74
C ASP A 5 20.49 10.77 -21.49
N ALA A 6 20.09 9.50 -21.59
CA ALA A 6 19.57 8.72 -20.47
C ALA A 6 20.65 7.92 -19.72
N SER A 7 21.94 8.18 -19.98
CA SER A 7 23.06 7.35 -19.50
C SER A 7 24.05 8.01 -18.57
N ARG A 8 23.76 9.20 -18.04
CA ARG A 8 24.55 9.78 -16.95
C ARG A 8 23.59 10.40 -15.94
N GLY A 9 23.67 10.01 -14.69
CA GLY A 9 22.82 10.36 -13.55
C GLY A 9 22.62 11.86 -13.29
N HIS A 10 22.28 12.63 -14.31
CA HIS A 10 21.95 14.04 -14.22
C HIS A 10 20.46 14.24 -14.02
N LEU A 11 20.11 14.98 -12.99
CA LEU A 11 18.78 15.43 -12.68
C LEU A 11 18.16 16.15 -13.89
N ARG A 12 16.95 15.79 -14.29
CA ARG A 12 16.28 16.46 -15.41
C ARG A 12 15.97 17.91 -15.09
N ARG A 13 16.19 18.78 -16.05
CA ARG A 13 15.92 20.22 -15.94
C ARG A 13 14.71 20.56 -16.78
N PHE A 14 13.68 21.09 -16.13
CA PHE A 14 12.45 21.54 -16.76
C PHE A 14 12.46 23.07 -16.91
N LYS A 15 11.75 23.56 -17.93
CA LYS A 15 11.42 24.98 -18.10
C LYS A 15 9.93 25.16 -17.83
N LYS A 16 9.52 26.38 -17.51
CA LYS A 16 8.09 26.68 -17.28
C LYS A 16 7.22 26.29 -18.48
N ASN A 17 7.75 26.40 -19.70
CA ASN A 17 7.07 26.05 -20.93
C ASN A 17 6.90 24.52 -21.16
N ASP A 18 7.56 23.67 -20.39
CA ASP A 18 7.41 22.23 -20.45
C ASP A 18 6.12 21.75 -19.79
N PHE A 19 5.47 22.62 -19.00
CA PHE A 19 4.20 22.36 -18.34
C PHE A 19 3.03 22.99 -19.11
N GLU A 20 1.82 22.41 -18.95
CA GLU A 20 0.57 23.04 -19.41
C GLU A 20 0.31 24.32 -18.59
N THR A 21 -0.50 25.23 -19.12
CA THR A 21 -0.72 26.59 -18.53
C THR A 21 -1.56 26.54 -17.24
N ASP A 22 -2.33 25.49 -17.05
CA ASP A 22 -3.32 25.39 -15.96
C ASP A 22 -2.67 24.77 -14.71
N TRP A 23 -2.04 25.63 -13.91
CA TRP A 23 -1.45 25.24 -12.63
C TRP A 23 -2.49 25.33 -11.53
N THR A 24 -2.84 24.21 -10.94
CA THR A 24 -3.78 24.18 -9.81
C THR A 24 -3.02 24.15 -8.50
N LYS A 25 -3.24 25.16 -7.64
CA LYS A 25 -2.62 25.20 -6.31
C LYS A 25 -3.24 24.12 -5.42
N VAL A 26 -2.42 23.19 -4.93
CA VAL A 26 -2.85 22.05 -4.09
C VAL A 26 -2.63 22.33 -2.61
N ALA A 27 -1.49 22.95 -2.27
CA ALA A 27 -1.15 23.25 -0.89
C ALA A 27 -0.28 24.51 -0.81
N GLU A 28 -0.36 25.17 0.34
CA GLU A 28 0.50 26.30 0.71
C GLU A 28 1.12 26.04 2.06
N GLY A 29 2.42 26.20 2.15
CA GLY A 29 3.21 26.12 3.37
C GLY A 29 4.06 27.37 3.56
N LYS A 30 4.62 27.50 4.76
CA LYS A 30 5.43 28.67 5.15
C LYS A 30 6.70 28.87 4.28
N PHE A 31 7.11 27.87 3.50
CA PHE A 31 8.35 27.86 2.71
C PHE A 31 8.11 27.67 1.21
N GLY A 32 6.86 27.75 0.77
CA GLY A 32 6.53 27.62 -0.62
C GLY A 32 5.14 27.05 -0.87
N GLN A 33 4.84 26.90 -2.14
CA GLN A 33 3.54 26.47 -2.64
C GLN A 33 3.70 25.19 -3.46
N ILE A 34 2.72 24.30 -3.39
CA ILE A 34 2.68 23.09 -4.19
C ILE A 34 1.57 23.23 -5.22
N TYR A 35 1.94 23.04 -6.48
CA TYR A 35 1.02 23.08 -7.60
C TYR A 35 0.91 21.70 -8.24
N GLN A 36 -0.29 21.33 -8.62
CA GLN A 36 -0.55 20.25 -9.56
C GLN A 36 -0.35 20.83 -10.96
N VAL A 37 0.53 20.21 -11.73
CA VAL A 37 0.87 20.64 -13.09
C VAL A 37 0.94 19.41 -14.00
N LYS A 38 0.73 19.60 -15.30
CA LYS A 38 0.84 18.51 -16.26
C LYS A 38 2.03 18.76 -17.18
N ILE A 39 2.91 17.75 -17.30
CA ILE A 39 4.07 17.80 -18.19
C ILE A 39 3.60 17.50 -19.62
N LYS A 40 3.80 18.46 -20.55
CA LYS A 40 3.38 18.34 -21.96
C LYS A 40 3.95 17.11 -22.65
N LEU A 41 5.22 16.80 -22.42
CA LEU A 41 5.91 15.71 -23.09
C LEU A 41 5.42 14.32 -22.60
N TRP A 42 5.21 14.16 -21.30
CA TRP A 42 4.80 12.88 -20.72
C TRP A 42 3.28 12.72 -20.65
N ARG A 43 2.54 13.82 -20.73
CA ARG A 43 1.10 13.90 -20.50
C ARG A 43 0.68 13.40 -19.11
N GLU A 44 1.61 13.41 -18.17
CA GLU A 44 1.42 13.00 -16.78
C GLU A 44 1.26 14.19 -15.86
N ILE A 45 0.46 14.01 -14.83
CA ILE A 45 0.28 14.97 -13.75
C ILE A 45 1.42 14.80 -12.76
N CYS A 46 2.06 15.91 -12.38
CA CYS A 46 3.10 15.94 -11.36
C CYS A 46 2.86 17.05 -10.35
N ALA A 47 3.57 17.00 -9.24
CA ALA A 47 3.61 18.06 -8.24
C ALA A 47 4.83 18.95 -8.47
N LEU A 48 4.60 20.26 -8.51
CA LEU A 48 5.64 21.27 -8.58
C LEU A 48 5.70 21.98 -7.22
N LYS A 49 6.75 21.74 -6.46
CA LYS A 49 7.00 22.39 -5.17
C LYS A 49 7.86 23.62 -5.39
N VAL A 50 7.24 24.80 -5.35
CA VAL A 50 7.88 26.10 -5.53
C VAL A 50 8.34 26.62 -4.16
N PHE A 51 9.61 27.03 -4.06
CA PHE A 51 10.19 27.56 -2.83
C PHE A 51 10.17 29.09 -2.84
N ASP A 52 9.89 29.66 -1.67
CA ASP A 52 9.96 31.11 -1.49
C ASP A 52 11.43 31.54 -1.26
N THR A 53 11.98 32.33 -2.20
CA THR A 53 13.37 32.80 -2.17
C THR A 53 13.60 33.95 -1.22
N THR A 54 12.54 34.55 -0.66
CA THR A 54 12.63 35.70 0.26
C THR A 54 13.06 35.34 1.67
N VAL A 55 12.91 34.06 2.07
CA VAL A 55 13.25 33.59 3.39
C VAL A 55 14.67 32.99 3.40
N GLY A 56 15.70 33.84 3.40
CA GLY A 56 17.10 33.59 3.86
C GLY A 56 17.84 32.28 3.48
N MET A 57 17.25 31.41 2.63
CA MET A 57 17.84 30.16 2.21
C MET A 57 18.51 30.27 0.83
N LYS A 58 19.70 30.88 0.77
CA LYS A 58 20.68 30.61 -0.31
C LYS A 58 21.29 29.21 -0.09
N ARG A 59 20.50 28.16 -0.14
CA ARG A 59 21.01 26.81 -0.19
C ARG A 59 21.05 26.31 -1.62
N ASN A 60 21.98 25.40 -1.86
CA ASN A 60 22.19 24.72 -3.11
C ASN A 60 21.03 23.74 -3.39
N LEU A 61 19.81 24.27 -3.59
CA LEU A 61 18.60 23.52 -3.91
C LEU A 61 18.86 22.51 -5.03
N MET A 62 19.83 22.81 -5.88
CA MET A 62 20.31 21.96 -6.97
C MET A 62 21.04 20.71 -6.49
N GLU A 63 21.84 20.85 -5.45
CA GLU A 63 22.62 19.75 -4.88
C GLU A 63 21.70 18.83 -4.06
N ASP A 64 20.84 19.42 -3.23
CA ASP A 64 19.84 18.67 -2.44
C ASP A 64 18.92 17.87 -3.37
N ALA A 65 18.33 18.49 -4.37
CA ALA A 65 17.44 17.80 -5.30
C ALA A 65 18.17 16.75 -6.16
N SER A 66 19.45 16.97 -6.50
CA SER A 66 20.26 15.98 -7.21
C SER A 66 20.52 14.74 -6.35
N ASN A 67 20.72 14.91 -5.05
CA ASN A 67 20.89 13.80 -4.10
C ASN A 67 19.56 13.08 -3.88
N LEU A 68 18.46 13.81 -3.71
CA LEU A 68 17.13 13.23 -3.54
C LEU A 68 16.65 12.42 -4.75
N ALA A 69 16.97 12.86 -5.97
CA ALA A 69 16.59 12.15 -7.18
C ALA A 69 17.28 10.77 -7.35
N LYS A 70 18.40 10.56 -6.67
CA LYS A 70 19.10 9.26 -6.65
C LYS A 70 18.41 8.27 -5.72
N VAL A 71 17.64 8.77 -4.75
CA VAL A 71 16.94 7.97 -3.74
C VAL A 71 15.60 7.51 -4.32
N LYS A 72 15.48 6.24 -4.69
CA LYS A 72 14.26 5.64 -5.24
C LYS A 72 13.85 4.46 -4.41
N PHE A 73 12.65 4.54 -3.85
CA PHE A 73 12.06 3.46 -3.09
C PHE A 73 10.52 3.53 -3.16
N LYS A 74 9.84 2.38 -3.07
CA LYS A 74 8.39 2.27 -3.22
C LYS A 74 7.62 3.22 -2.29
N TYR A 75 8.08 3.39 -1.05
CA TYR A 75 7.43 4.21 -0.03
C TYR A 75 8.03 5.61 0.12
N LEU A 76 8.73 6.08 -0.90
CA LEU A 76 9.25 7.44 -0.99
C LEU A 76 8.70 8.13 -2.24
N VAL A 77 8.46 9.43 -2.14
CA VAL A 77 8.04 10.25 -3.28
C VAL A 77 9.17 10.38 -4.28
N SER A 78 8.90 10.07 -5.53
CA SER A 78 9.89 10.16 -6.61
C SER A 78 10.15 11.62 -7.01
N VAL A 79 11.40 12.03 -7.06
CA VAL A 79 11.82 13.33 -7.57
C VAL A 79 12.20 13.21 -9.05
N TYR A 80 11.51 13.94 -9.92
CA TYR A 80 11.71 13.88 -11.37
C TYR A 80 12.76 14.90 -11.87
N GLY A 81 12.88 16.03 -11.20
CA GLY A 81 13.83 17.05 -11.61
C GLY A 81 13.62 18.42 -10.97
N LEU A 82 14.25 19.43 -11.58
CA LEU A 82 14.18 20.82 -11.16
C LEU A 82 13.60 21.70 -12.26
N CYS A 83 12.86 22.74 -11.89
CA CYS A 83 12.48 23.80 -12.80
C CYS A 83 13.54 24.90 -12.77
N ASN A 84 14.06 25.31 -13.95
CA ASN A 84 15.10 26.32 -14.04
C ASN A 84 14.55 27.75 -13.94
N ASP A 85 13.32 27.95 -14.41
CA ASP A 85 12.71 29.31 -14.49
C ASP A 85 12.05 29.73 -13.18
N VAL A 86 11.77 28.74 -12.31
CA VAL A 86 11.17 28.93 -11.00
C VAL A 86 11.95 28.03 -10.02
N PRO A 87 12.31 28.51 -8.81
CA PRO A 87 13.01 27.68 -7.82
C PRO A 87 12.06 26.58 -7.29
N ALA A 88 11.97 25.48 -8.03
CA ALA A 88 11.01 24.42 -7.76
C ALA A 88 11.55 23.03 -8.04
N ILE A 89 11.09 22.08 -7.24
CA ILE A 89 11.30 20.63 -7.43
C ILE A 89 10.08 20.04 -8.11
N VAL A 90 10.31 19.25 -9.16
CA VAL A 90 9.28 18.46 -9.87
C VAL A 90 9.26 17.06 -9.31
N MET A 91 8.12 16.62 -8.81
CA MET A 91 7.98 15.32 -8.14
C MET A 91 6.68 14.62 -8.49
N GLU A 92 6.58 13.36 -8.12
CA GLU A 92 5.39 12.53 -8.23
C GLU A 92 4.18 13.20 -7.54
N TYR A 93 3.02 13.18 -8.21
CA TYR A 93 1.78 13.75 -7.66
C TYR A 93 0.98 12.67 -6.91
N MET A 94 0.55 13.01 -5.70
CA MET A 94 -0.26 12.14 -4.84
C MET A 94 -1.69 12.67 -4.80
N SER A 95 -2.60 11.95 -5.42
CA SER A 95 -4.01 12.36 -5.60
C SER A 95 -4.78 12.43 -4.27
N ASN A 96 -4.50 11.53 -3.32
CA ASN A 96 -5.14 11.52 -2.01
C ASN A 96 -4.50 12.48 -0.99
N GLY A 97 -3.48 13.24 -1.41
CA GLY A 97 -2.84 14.26 -0.58
C GLY A 97 -2.07 13.68 0.60
N SER A 98 -2.08 14.35 1.74
CA SER A 98 -1.32 13.96 2.92
C SER A 98 -2.11 13.09 3.89
N LEU A 99 -1.40 12.26 4.68
CA LEU A 99 -1.97 11.51 5.80
C LEU A 99 -2.67 12.44 6.80
N ASN A 100 -2.18 13.67 6.98
CA ASN A 100 -2.85 14.66 7.82
C ASN A 100 -4.28 14.96 7.35
N ASN A 101 -4.47 15.11 6.04
CA ASN A 101 -5.80 15.34 5.45
C ASN A 101 -6.68 14.10 5.61
N LEU A 102 -6.11 12.91 5.37
CA LEU A 102 -6.82 11.64 5.50
C LEU A 102 -7.30 11.41 6.94
N LEU A 103 -6.45 11.65 7.95
CA LEU A 103 -6.80 11.49 9.37
C LEU A 103 -7.90 12.46 9.83
N ASN A 104 -7.97 13.67 9.23
CA ASN A 104 -8.97 14.69 9.58
C ASN A 104 -10.30 14.47 8.86
N SER A 105 -10.31 13.81 7.70
CA SER A 105 -11.49 13.66 6.85
C SER A 105 -12.16 12.29 6.92
N HIS A 106 -11.43 11.24 7.33
CA HIS A 106 -11.91 9.87 7.32
C HIS A 106 -11.60 9.15 8.62
N ASN A 107 -12.55 8.35 9.11
CA ASN A 107 -12.28 7.41 10.19
C ASN A 107 -11.63 6.15 9.62
N LEU A 108 -10.36 5.93 9.95
CA LEU A 108 -9.60 4.80 9.41
C LEU A 108 -9.87 3.53 10.22
N MET A 109 -10.12 2.43 9.49
CA MET A 109 -10.22 1.09 10.08
C MET A 109 -8.85 0.60 10.60
N TRP A 110 -8.85 -0.25 11.63
CA TRP A 110 -7.64 -0.75 12.28
C TRP A 110 -6.63 -1.38 11.33
N PRO A 111 -7.02 -2.28 10.40
CA PRO A 111 -6.07 -2.84 9.44
C PRO A 111 -5.36 -1.77 8.61
N LYS A 112 -6.09 -0.71 8.22
CA LYS A 112 -5.51 0.39 7.44
C LYS A 112 -4.56 1.26 8.27
N LYS A 113 -4.89 1.53 9.53
CA LYS A 113 -3.99 2.22 10.47
C LYS A 113 -2.66 1.47 10.59
N PHE A 114 -2.71 0.15 10.76
CA PHE A 114 -1.51 -0.68 10.90
C PHE A 114 -0.72 -0.78 9.60
N GLN A 115 -1.40 -0.90 8.46
CA GLN A 115 -0.75 -0.86 7.15
C GLN A 115 0.01 0.45 6.95
N ILE A 116 -0.61 1.60 7.22
CA ILE A 116 0.02 2.92 7.09
C ILE A 116 1.25 3.03 8.00
N ILE A 117 1.16 2.57 9.26
CA ILE A 117 2.28 2.57 10.20
C ILE A 117 3.43 1.70 9.68
N HIS A 118 3.11 0.49 9.20
CA HIS A 118 4.11 -0.43 8.66
C HIS A 118 4.80 0.13 7.41
N GLU A 119 4.04 0.60 6.43
CA GLU A 119 4.59 1.18 5.19
C GLU A 119 5.45 2.42 5.45
N ALA A 120 5.02 3.29 6.39
CA ALA A 120 5.84 4.43 6.81
C ALA A 120 7.14 3.98 7.49
N SER A 121 7.10 2.93 8.32
CA SER A 121 8.30 2.36 8.94
C SER A 121 9.28 1.82 7.91
N MET A 122 8.79 1.18 6.84
CA MET A 122 9.62 0.68 5.74
C MET A 122 10.31 1.83 4.97
N GLY A 123 9.57 2.91 4.69
CA GLY A 123 10.14 4.10 4.04
C GLY A 123 11.26 4.74 4.88
N MET A 124 11.04 4.86 6.19
CA MET A 124 12.04 5.40 7.13
C MET A 124 13.24 4.47 7.31
N ASN A 125 13.00 3.15 7.38
CA ASN A 125 14.09 2.18 7.45
C ASN A 125 15.00 2.26 6.23
N PHE A 126 14.42 2.42 5.04
CA PHE A 126 15.21 2.59 3.82
C PHE A 126 16.10 3.85 3.89
N LEU A 127 15.57 5.00 4.32
CA LEU A 127 16.37 6.23 4.47
C LEU A 127 17.52 6.04 5.45
N HIS A 128 17.27 5.38 6.58
CA HIS A 128 18.29 5.12 7.61
C HIS A 128 19.32 4.05 7.22
N SER A 129 18.99 3.19 6.24
CA SER A 129 19.91 2.17 5.72
C SER A 129 20.88 2.68 4.64
N LEU A 130 20.68 3.91 4.17
CA LEU A 130 21.58 4.53 3.19
C LEU A 130 22.99 4.78 3.78
N GLN A 131 23.98 4.85 2.92
CA GLN A 131 25.37 5.12 3.30
C GLN A 131 25.86 6.44 2.64
N PRO A 132 26.00 7.54 3.40
CA PRO A 132 25.64 7.70 4.83
C PRO A 132 24.13 7.72 5.04
N PRO A 133 23.65 7.43 6.27
CA PRO A 133 22.24 7.45 6.58
C PRO A 133 21.63 8.81 6.29
N LEU A 134 20.42 8.82 5.70
CA LEU A 134 19.70 10.05 5.41
C LEU A 134 18.63 10.28 6.48
N LEU A 135 18.81 11.31 7.30
CA LEU A 135 17.84 11.73 8.30
C LEU A 135 16.71 12.53 7.66
N HIS A 136 15.50 12.31 8.12
CA HIS A 136 14.33 13.06 7.65
C HIS A 136 14.19 14.41 8.37
N LEU A 137 14.36 14.43 9.68
CA LEU A 137 14.30 15.57 10.61
C LEU A 137 13.00 16.40 10.58
N ASN A 138 11.99 15.94 9.84
CA ASN A 138 10.69 16.62 9.70
C ASN A 138 9.53 15.64 9.50
N LEU A 139 9.64 14.45 10.10
CA LEU A 139 8.61 13.42 9.95
C LEU A 139 7.34 13.80 10.71
N LYS A 140 6.22 13.89 9.98
CA LYS A 140 4.89 14.23 10.49
C LYS A 140 3.83 13.81 9.48
N PRO A 141 2.54 13.70 9.83
CA PRO A 141 1.49 13.25 8.91
C PRO A 141 1.31 14.10 7.65
N SER A 142 1.68 15.39 7.69
CA SER A 142 1.63 16.23 6.48
C SER A 142 2.73 15.92 5.45
N ASN A 143 3.79 15.22 5.84
CA ASN A 143 4.91 14.81 4.99
C ASN A 143 4.85 13.29 4.66
N ILE A 144 3.79 12.64 5.07
CA ILE A 144 3.43 11.27 4.66
C ILE A 144 2.28 11.41 3.69
N LEU A 145 2.52 11.15 2.41
CA LEU A 145 1.55 11.26 1.34
C LEU A 145 0.90 9.92 1.04
N ILE A 146 -0.27 9.96 0.44
CA ILE A 146 -1.09 8.78 0.17
C ILE A 146 -1.39 8.73 -1.32
N ASP A 147 -1.05 7.61 -1.97
CA ASP A 147 -1.32 7.38 -3.39
C ASP A 147 -2.77 6.94 -3.66
N ASP A 148 -3.11 6.70 -4.92
CA ASP A 148 -4.45 6.29 -5.38
C ASP A 148 -4.92 4.96 -4.77
N HIS A 149 -3.99 4.13 -4.34
CA HIS A 149 -4.25 2.82 -3.73
C HIS A 149 -4.19 2.84 -2.20
N LEU A 150 -4.12 4.04 -1.61
CA LEU A 150 -3.95 4.27 -0.19
C LEU A 150 -2.64 3.70 0.38
N HIS A 151 -1.58 3.63 -0.43
CA HIS A 151 -0.23 3.34 0.04
C HIS A 151 0.50 4.62 0.45
N VAL A 152 1.44 4.43 1.37
CA VAL A 152 2.24 5.52 1.92
C VAL A 152 3.40 5.87 0.99
N LYS A 153 3.67 7.18 0.85
CA LYS A 153 4.91 7.71 0.29
C LYS A 153 5.42 8.86 1.13
N ILE A 154 6.62 8.72 1.68
CA ILE A 154 7.27 9.75 2.49
C ILE A 154 7.82 10.84 1.58
N SER A 155 7.54 12.08 1.91
CA SER A 155 8.00 13.27 1.19
C SER A 155 8.87 14.16 2.08
N ASP A 156 9.54 15.13 1.48
CA ASP A 156 10.33 16.16 2.17
C ASP A 156 11.54 15.64 2.99
N PHE A 157 11.96 14.38 2.76
CA PHE A 157 13.18 13.85 3.34
C PHE A 157 14.42 14.57 2.77
N GLY A 158 15.49 14.69 3.57
CA GLY A 158 16.76 15.29 3.15
C GLY A 158 16.70 16.77 2.77
N LEU A 159 15.64 17.52 3.12
CA LEU A 159 15.53 18.97 2.92
C LEU A 159 15.93 19.77 4.16
N ILE A 160 16.23 19.11 5.26
CA ILE A 160 16.73 19.71 6.50
C ILE A 160 18.06 19.04 6.82
N HIS A 161 19.10 19.86 6.97
CA HIS A 161 20.44 19.40 7.32
C HIS A 161 20.89 20.07 8.62
N TRP A 162 21.68 19.34 9.37
CA TRP A 162 22.49 19.88 10.44
C TRP A 162 23.88 20.17 9.86
N GLU A 163 24.27 21.45 9.76
CA GLU A 163 25.60 21.84 9.32
C GLU A 163 26.55 21.97 10.51
N GLU A 164 27.78 21.51 10.36
CA GLU A 164 28.83 21.76 11.36
C GLU A 164 29.00 23.27 11.55
N GLY A 165 28.87 23.72 12.80
CA GLY A 165 28.84 25.15 13.15
C GLY A 165 27.43 25.79 13.17
N THR A 166 26.37 25.06 12.87
CA THR A 166 25.00 25.55 13.00
C THR A 166 24.71 25.88 14.47
N ASN A 167 24.25 27.12 14.73
CA ASN A 167 23.77 27.47 16.05
C ASN A 167 22.49 26.65 16.35
N LYS A 168 22.57 25.77 17.35
CA LYS A 168 21.45 24.92 17.81
C LYS A 168 20.15 25.70 17.97
N LYS A 169 20.24 26.94 18.49
CA LYS A 169 19.09 27.82 18.64
C LYS A 169 18.42 28.11 17.29
N LEU A 170 19.19 28.39 16.27
CA LEU A 170 18.68 28.64 14.92
C LEU A 170 18.03 27.38 14.31
N PHE A 171 18.61 26.21 14.53
CA PHE A 171 18.05 24.94 14.09
C PHE A 171 16.69 24.67 14.77
N VAL A 172 16.60 24.86 16.10
CA VAL A 172 15.35 24.72 16.84
C VAL A 172 14.32 25.75 16.39
N GLU A 173 14.72 26.98 16.14
CA GLU A 173 13.84 28.04 15.58
C GLU A 173 13.30 27.64 14.20
N HIS A 174 14.13 27.08 13.34
CA HIS A 174 13.70 26.57 12.02
C HIS A 174 12.72 25.43 12.12
N LEU A 175 12.94 24.46 13.04
CA LEU A 175 12.02 23.34 13.25
C LEU A 175 10.70 23.82 13.85
N THR A 176 10.73 24.70 14.84
CA THR A 176 9.54 25.23 15.51
C THR A 176 8.73 26.15 14.61
N ALA A 177 9.40 26.95 13.78
CA ALA A 177 8.75 27.80 12.79
C ALA A 177 7.93 26.98 11.78
N ARG A 178 8.23 25.71 11.57
CA ARG A 178 7.47 24.76 10.72
C ARG A 178 6.25 24.15 11.42
N GLY A 179 5.92 24.57 12.64
CA GLY A 179 4.78 24.08 13.41
C GLY A 179 4.91 22.64 13.93
N ASN A 180 6.15 22.17 14.12
CA ASN A 180 6.44 20.77 14.36
C ASN A 180 6.85 20.44 15.80
N ILE A 181 6.63 21.33 16.74
CA ILE A 181 7.16 21.19 18.12
C ILE A 181 6.79 19.84 18.78
N SER A 182 5.62 19.31 18.48
CA SER A 182 5.14 18.03 19.03
C SER A 182 5.97 16.82 18.58
N TYR A 183 6.66 16.92 17.43
CA TYR A 183 7.44 15.83 16.81
C TYR A 183 8.94 15.97 17.07
N ILE A 184 9.37 17.03 17.78
CA ILE A 184 10.78 17.28 18.11
C ILE A 184 11.13 16.53 19.40
N PRO A 185 12.18 15.70 19.42
CA PRO A 185 12.56 14.91 20.58
C PRO A 185 13.19 15.76 21.70
N PRO A 186 13.13 15.29 22.96
CA PRO A 186 13.55 16.06 24.14
C PRO A 186 15.05 16.42 24.14
N GLU A 187 15.93 15.59 23.59
CA GLU A 187 17.37 15.85 23.54
C GLU A 187 17.72 17.11 22.74
N ILE A 188 16.88 17.52 21.82
CA ILE A 188 17.08 18.75 21.05
C ILE A 188 16.91 20.00 21.95
N PHE A 189 16.13 19.91 23.02
CA PHE A 189 15.91 20.99 23.96
C PHE A 189 16.92 20.98 25.14
N SER A 190 17.79 19.95 25.25
CA SER A 190 18.84 19.86 26.25
C SER A 190 20.00 20.82 25.95
N GLN A 191 20.92 20.97 26.90
CA GLN A 191 22.10 21.84 26.73
C GLN A 191 23.22 21.23 25.90
N SER A 192 23.15 19.91 25.53
CA SER A 192 24.16 19.27 24.69
C SER A 192 24.15 19.86 23.25
N CYS A 193 25.32 19.94 22.64
CA CYS A 193 25.48 20.46 21.26
C CYS A 193 25.60 19.33 20.23
N ASP A 194 25.20 18.10 20.58
CA ASP A 194 25.31 16.96 19.70
C ASP A 194 24.36 17.09 18.49
N PRO A 195 24.81 16.69 17.28
CA PRO A 195 23.98 16.67 16.11
C PRO A 195 22.83 15.66 16.27
N PRO A 196 21.67 15.88 15.60
CA PRO A 196 20.58 14.92 15.62
C PRO A 196 21.00 13.60 14.98
N GLY A 197 20.71 12.49 15.69
CA GLY A 197 20.98 11.13 15.21
C GLY A 197 19.73 10.44 14.68
N LEU A 198 19.86 9.15 14.31
CA LEU A 198 18.75 8.29 13.82
C LEU A 198 17.57 8.27 14.82
N SER A 199 17.85 8.33 16.12
CA SER A 199 16.85 8.36 17.19
C SER A 199 15.91 9.56 17.14
N PHE A 200 16.27 10.65 16.44
CA PHE A 200 15.40 11.81 16.23
C PHE A 200 14.14 11.40 15.44
N ASP A 201 14.33 10.77 14.28
CA ASP A 201 13.23 10.36 13.41
C ASP A 201 12.38 9.26 14.05
N VAL A 202 12.98 8.39 14.85
CA VAL A 202 12.27 7.35 15.60
C VAL A 202 11.31 7.98 16.63
N TYR A 203 11.73 9.04 17.33
CA TYR A 203 10.85 9.77 18.23
C TYR A 203 9.65 10.38 17.46
N SER A 204 9.94 11.10 16.38
CA SER A 204 8.91 11.70 15.53
C SER A 204 7.91 10.65 15.05
N PHE A 205 8.39 9.47 14.68
CA PHE A 205 7.57 8.34 14.28
C PHE A 205 6.67 7.82 15.40
N GLY A 206 7.15 7.77 16.65
CA GLY A 206 6.32 7.43 17.83
C GLY A 206 5.11 8.36 17.98
N ILE A 207 5.29 9.67 17.76
CA ILE A 207 4.20 10.64 17.78
C ILE A 207 3.24 10.44 16.57
N VAL A 208 3.79 10.12 15.40
CA VAL A 208 2.98 9.79 14.19
C VAL A 208 2.11 8.55 14.44
N ILE A 209 2.66 7.50 15.05
CA ILE A 209 1.88 6.29 15.42
C ILE A 209 0.70 6.69 16.33
N TRP A 210 0.95 7.49 17.37
CA TRP A 210 -0.11 7.94 18.26
C TRP A 210 -1.22 8.69 17.51
N GLU A 211 -0.85 9.61 16.60
CA GLU A 211 -1.80 10.38 15.82
C GLU A 211 -2.62 9.50 14.87
N ILE A 212 -2.02 8.46 14.26
CA ILE A 212 -2.73 7.48 13.43
C ILE A 212 -3.71 6.67 14.27
N LEU A 213 -3.30 6.17 15.44
CA LEU A 213 -4.14 5.32 16.28
C LEU A 213 -5.35 6.06 16.83
N THR A 214 -5.12 7.29 17.34
CA THR A 214 -6.16 8.11 17.99
C THR A 214 -6.96 8.97 17.03
N GLN A 215 -6.39 9.31 15.86
CA GLN A 215 -6.90 10.34 14.93
C GLN A 215 -7.12 11.70 15.61
N GLN A 216 -6.31 12.01 16.63
CA GLN A 216 -6.31 13.26 17.36
C GLN A 216 -4.99 14.00 17.15
N LYS A 217 -5.00 15.33 17.32
CA LYS A 217 -3.76 16.12 17.27
C LYS A 217 -2.97 15.99 18.56
N PRO A 218 -1.64 15.73 18.50
CA PRO A 218 -0.82 15.63 19.69
C PRO A 218 -0.79 16.98 20.42
N TYR A 219 -1.04 16.94 21.73
CA TYR A 219 -1.11 18.13 22.61
C TYR A 219 -2.15 19.17 22.17
N ALA A 220 -3.31 18.75 21.64
CA ALA A 220 -4.37 19.66 21.21
C ALA A 220 -4.75 20.67 22.31
N GLY A 221 -4.86 21.94 21.94
CA GLY A 221 -5.18 23.03 22.86
C GLY A 221 -4.03 23.55 23.74
N CYS A 222 -2.84 22.94 23.70
CA CYS A 222 -1.67 23.40 24.44
C CYS A 222 -0.92 24.51 23.69
N SER A 223 -0.41 25.50 24.43
CA SER A 223 0.52 26.49 23.88
C SER A 223 1.85 25.82 23.49
N MET A 224 2.59 26.45 22.58
CA MET A 224 3.92 25.99 22.16
C MET A 224 4.86 25.79 23.37
N THR A 225 4.87 26.73 24.31
CA THR A 225 5.67 26.65 25.54
C THR A 225 5.25 25.47 26.41
N THR A 226 3.94 25.21 26.54
CA THR A 226 3.41 24.07 27.28
C THR A 226 3.82 22.74 26.66
N VAL A 227 3.79 22.63 25.31
CA VAL A 227 4.25 21.41 24.61
C VAL A 227 5.74 21.18 24.89
N LEU A 228 6.55 22.22 24.77
CA LEU A 228 7.99 22.16 25.03
C LEU A 228 8.30 21.68 26.45
N LEU A 229 7.64 22.26 27.44
CA LEU A 229 7.77 21.85 28.86
C LEU A 229 7.33 20.39 29.07
N ASN A 230 6.21 19.98 28.49
CA ASN A 230 5.72 18.60 28.57
C ASN A 230 6.74 17.61 28.00
N VAL A 231 7.24 17.85 26.79
CA VAL A 231 8.22 16.98 26.10
C VAL A 231 9.50 16.89 26.94
N SER A 232 10.02 18.04 27.43
CA SER A 232 11.26 18.08 28.21
C SER A 232 11.13 17.34 29.55
N HIS A 233 9.95 17.36 30.20
CA HIS A 233 9.68 16.64 31.44
C HIS A 233 9.19 15.21 31.24
N GLY A 234 9.34 14.63 30.07
CA GLY A 234 8.95 13.25 29.76
C GLY A 234 7.45 13.01 29.61
N ARG A 235 6.63 14.05 29.61
CA ARG A 235 5.18 13.91 29.37
C ARG A 235 4.89 13.75 27.91
N ARG A 236 4.07 12.75 27.58
CA ARG A 236 3.69 12.39 26.21
C ARG A 236 2.20 12.64 25.98
N PRO A 237 1.72 12.65 24.72
CA PRO A 237 0.29 12.70 24.45
C PRO A 237 -0.45 11.57 25.18
N CYS A 238 -1.65 11.86 25.68
CA CYS A 238 -2.42 10.93 26.51
C CYS A 238 -2.72 9.62 25.76
N VAL A 239 -2.42 8.49 26.38
CA VAL A 239 -2.68 7.14 25.82
C VAL A 239 -4.07 6.65 26.19
N GLU A 240 -4.69 7.19 27.23
CA GLU A 240 -6.01 6.78 27.71
C GLU A 240 -7.15 7.16 26.77
N ILE A 241 -6.90 8.09 25.83
CA ILE A 241 -7.87 8.46 24.79
C ILE A 241 -7.94 7.46 23.64
N MET A 242 -7.16 6.37 23.67
CA MET A 242 -7.27 5.30 22.67
C MET A 242 -8.69 4.72 22.69
N PRO A 243 -9.27 4.44 21.50
CA PRO A 243 -10.61 3.87 21.42
C PRO A 243 -10.72 2.59 22.27
N GLU A 244 -11.82 2.45 23.02
CA GLU A 244 -12.06 1.24 23.83
C GLU A 244 -12.28 0.00 22.95
N GLN A 245 -12.97 0.17 21.84
CA GLN A 245 -13.15 -0.89 20.83
C GLN A 245 -11.94 -0.94 19.88
N ARG A 246 -10.93 -1.69 20.28
CA ARG A 246 -9.70 -1.89 19.50
C ARG A 246 -9.31 -3.37 19.48
N PRO A 247 -8.63 -3.84 18.42
CA PRO A 247 -8.08 -5.20 18.37
C PRO A 247 -6.99 -5.39 19.45
N CYS A 248 -6.80 -6.62 19.92
CA CYS A 248 -5.79 -6.94 20.94
C CYS A 248 -4.36 -6.60 20.49
N GLU A 249 -4.10 -6.67 19.19
CA GLU A 249 -2.83 -6.31 18.57
C GLU A 249 -2.50 -4.81 18.74
N CYS A 250 -3.50 -3.99 19.02
CA CYS A 250 -3.29 -2.57 19.26
C CYS A 250 -2.41 -2.32 20.50
N ASP A 251 -2.46 -3.18 21.51
CA ASP A 251 -1.63 -3.04 22.71
C ASP A 251 -0.14 -3.28 22.39
N GLN A 252 0.16 -4.17 21.44
CA GLN A 252 1.51 -4.35 20.94
C GLN A 252 1.97 -3.14 20.12
N MET A 253 1.10 -2.56 19.29
CA MET A 253 1.40 -1.33 18.54
C MET A 253 1.63 -0.14 19.49
N ILE A 254 0.84 -0.04 20.56
CA ILE A 254 1.04 0.96 21.63
C ILE A 254 2.40 0.74 22.34
N SER A 255 2.82 -0.51 22.53
CA SER A 255 4.13 -0.82 23.08
C SER A 255 5.27 -0.33 22.16
N ILE A 256 5.17 -0.58 20.85
CA ILE A 256 6.13 -0.06 19.86
C ILE A 256 6.17 1.47 19.91
N MET A 257 5.00 2.12 19.88
CA MET A 257 4.85 3.56 19.97
C MET A 257 5.57 4.14 21.21
N LYS A 258 5.38 3.52 22.39
CA LYS A 258 6.02 3.92 23.64
C LYS A 258 7.54 3.75 23.61
N GLN A 259 8.03 2.70 22.98
CA GLN A 259 9.47 2.50 22.77
C GLN A 259 10.05 3.58 21.83
N CYS A 260 9.35 3.91 20.73
CA CYS A 260 9.82 4.93 19.79
C CYS A 260 9.96 6.32 20.41
N TRP A 261 9.07 6.74 21.29
CA TRP A 261 9.11 8.07 21.92
C TRP A 261 9.72 8.08 23.33
N ASP A 262 10.55 7.10 23.67
CA ASP A 262 11.24 7.04 24.95
C ASP A 262 12.01 8.35 25.23
N GLN A 263 12.12 8.73 26.51
CA GLN A 263 12.84 9.91 26.92
C GLN A 263 14.34 9.80 26.64
N GLU A 264 14.89 8.61 26.82
CA GLU A 264 16.29 8.31 26.56
C GLU A 264 16.47 7.84 25.10
N GLN A 265 17.21 8.62 24.32
CA GLN A 265 17.42 8.35 22.90
C GLN A 265 18.00 6.95 22.60
N ASN A 266 18.84 6.41 23.49
CA ASN A 266 19.49 5.11 23.32
C ASN A 266 18.56 3.91 23.59
N LYS A 267 17.39 4.14 24.21
CA LYS A 267 16.36 3.12 24.41
C LYS A 267 15.38 2.99 23.24
N ARG A 268 15.42 3.94 22.30
CA ARG A 268 14.56 3.89 21.12
C ARG A 268 15.03 2.83 20.15
N PRO A 269 14.14 2.02 19.57
CA PRO A 269 14.51 0.97 18.62
C PRO A 269 15.04 1.57 17.31
N LEU A 270 15.79 0.80 16.54
CA LEU A 270 16.09 1.16 15.14
C LEU A 270 14.86 0.90 14.27
N PHE A 271 14.75 1.60 13.11
CA PHE A 271 13.67 1.32 12.18
C PHE A 271 13.70 -0.12 11.64
N SER A 272 14.86 -0.74 11.49
CA SER A 272 14.98 -2.16 11.12
C SER A 272 14.30 -3.12 12.11
N GLU A 273 14.30 -2.78 13.39
CA GLU A 273 13.58 -3.52 14.43
C GLU A 273 12.08 -3.17 14.42
N THR A 274 11.77 -1.88 14.25
CA THR A 274 10.40 -1.39 14.17
C THR A 274 9.64 -2.01 12.99
N VAL A 275 10.27 -2.12 11.82
CA VAL A 275 9.68 -2.78 10.63
C VAL A 275 9.29 -4.21 10.95
N ARG A 276 10.19 -5.03 11.53
CA ARG A 276 9.88 -6.43 11.88
C ARG A 276 8.70 -6.56 12.84
N LYS A 277 8.61 -5.67 13.84
CA LYS A 277 7.51 -5.66 14.82
C LYS A 277 6.19 -5.23 14.18
N THR A 278 6.20 -4.20 13.32
CA THR A 278 4.99 -3.70 12.66
C THR A 278 4.51 -4.63 11.54
N GLU A 279 5.41 -5.35 10.86
CA GLU A 279 5.09 -6.37 9.87
C GLU A 279 4.25 -7.50 10.49
N ALA A 280 4.73 -8.07 11.60
CA ALA A 280 4.01 -9.11 12.31
C ALA A 280 2.58 -8.68 12.71
N LEU A 281 2.39 -7.44 13.15
CA LEU A 281 1.07 -6.91 13.54
C LEU A 281 0.19 -6.60 12.33
N SER A 282 0.77 -6.09 11.25
CA SER A 282 0.04 -5.86 10.00
C SER A 282 -0.49 -7.16 9.40
N ASP A 283 0.29 -8.25 9.49
CA ASP A 283 -0.09 -9.55 8.95
C ASP A 283 -1.17 -10.24 9.75
N VAL A 284 -1.17 -10.14 11.07
CA VAL A 284 -2.21 -10.71 11.93
C VAL A 284 -3.58 -10.11 11.63
N LEU A 285 -3.69 -8.82 11.41
CA LEU A 285 -4.96 -8.18 11.03
C LEU A 285 -5.38 -8.45 9.58
N LYS A 286 -4.49 -8.99 8.77
CA LYS A 286 -4.80 -9.51 7.44
C LYS A 286 -5.40 -10.92 7.48
N ILE A 287 -5.17 -11.70 8.53
CA ILE A 287 -5.74 -13.05 8.75
C ILE A 287 -6.94 -12.91 9.67
N PRO A 288 -8.17 -13.38 9.33
CA PRO A 288 -9.21 -13.51 10.33
C PRO A 288 -8.86 -14.70 11.22
N GLY A 289 -8.52 -14.40 12.45
CA GLY A 289 -8.64 -15.39 13.51
C GLY A 289 -10.09 -15.83 13.67
N PRO A 290 -10.37 -17.03 14.25
CA PRO A 290 -11.71 -17.37 14.67
C PRO A 290 -12.15 -16.29 15.67
N LEU A 291 -13.17 -15.53 15.30
CA LEU A 291 -13.86 -14.64 16.22
C LEU A 291 -14.42 -15.52 17.33
N ASP A 292 -13.93 -15.36 18.54
CA ASP A 292 -14.57 -15.86 19.74
C ASP A 292 -15.99 -15.31 19.78
N CYS A 293 -16.94 -16.14 19.36
CA CYS A 293 -18.37 -15.90 19.44
C CYS A 293 -18.82 -16.11 20.88
N GLN A 294 -18.43 -15.22 21.80
CA GLN A 294 -19.14 -15.08 23.08
C GLN A 294 -19.28 -13.61 23.41
N ASN A 295 -20.56 -13.18 23.37
CA ASN A 295 -21.10 -11.90 23.81
C ASN A 295 -20.94 -10.69 22.86
N SER A 296 -21.77 -10.66 21.83
CA SER A 296 -22.67 -9.50 21.63
C SER A 296 -23.68 -9.80 20.51
N ARG A 297 -24.82 -10.30 20.90
CA ARG A 297 -26.06 -10.04 20.14
C ARG A 297 -26.30 -8.53 20.18
N LYS A 298 -25.87 -7.83 19.16
CA LYS A 298 -26.42 -6.56 18.67
C LYS A 298 -25.77 -6.23 17.33
N ASN A 299 -26.50 -6.54 16.29
CA ASN A 299 -26.60 -5.96 14.96
C ASN A 299 -25.47 -5.05 14.48
N GLY A 300 -24.65 -5.58 13.57
CA GLY A 300 -23.70 -4.84 12.77
C GLY A 300 -22.93 -5.83 11.89
N HIS A 301 -23.53 -6.24 10.76
CA HIS A 301 -22.81 -7.01 9.76
C HIS A 301 -21.70 -6.15 9.17
N SER A 302 -20.46 -6.37 9.60
CA SER A 302 -19.28 -5.80 8.93
C SER A 302 -19.04 -6.59 7.64
N LEU A 303 -19.46 -6.04 6.54
CA LEU A 303 -19.12 -6.51 5.19
C LEU A 303 -17.72 -5.98 4.84
N GLU A 304 -16.69 -6.73 5.18
CA GLU A 304 -15.37 -6.52 4.61
C GLU A 304 -15.11 -7.59 3.55
N PRO A 305 -15.01 -7.20 2.27
CA PRO A 305 -14.44 -8.06 1.26
C PRO A 305 -12.91 -7.93 1.30
N ARG A 306 -12.26 -9.06 1.51
CA ARG A 306 -10.81 -9.17 1.39
C ARG A 306 -10.43 -9.12 -0.08
N GLY A 307 -9.62 -8.15 -0.45
CA GLY A 307 -8.88 -8.19 -1.70
C GLY A 307 -7.92 -9.38 -1.73
N PRO A 308 -7.54 -9.90 -2.91
CA PRO A 308 -6.63 -11.00 -3.00
C PRO A 308 -5.27 -10.60 -2.45
N PHE A 309 -4.80 -11.39 -1.52
CA PHE A 309 -3.43 -11.38 -1.08
C PHE A 309 -2.53 -11.82 -2.24
N PHE A 310 -1.75 -10.89 -2.73
CA PHE A 310 -0.54 -11.22 -3.45
C PHE A 310 0.59 -11.19 -2.41
N PRO A 311 1.15 -12.34 -2.03
CA PRO A 311 2.44 -12.30 -1.39
C PRO A 311 3.40 -11.73 -2.44
N THR A 312 3.72 -10.45 -2.34
CA THR A 312 4.94 -9.96 -2.93
C THR A 312 6.02 -10.67 -2.14
N TYR A 313 6.54 -11.76 -2.70
CA TYR A 313 7.88 -12.18 -2.35
C TYR A 313 8.80 -11.06 -2.85
N GLU A 314 8.85 -9.97 -2.09
CA GLU A 314 10.03 -9.12 -2.09
C GLU A 314 11.14 -9.96 -1.46
N ILE A 315 11.69 -10.86 -2.28
CA ILE A 315 13.06 -11.25 -2.06
C ILE A 315 13.81 -9.97 -2.37
N SER A 316 14.08 -9.20 -1.32
CA SER A 316 15.11 -8.20 -1.36
C SER A 316 16.26 -8.86 -2.12
N SER A 317 16.57 -8.33 -3.30
CA SER A 317 17.80 -8.70 -3.99
C SER A 317 18.83 -8.73 -2.88
N PRO A 318 19.52 -9.86 -2.62
CA PRO A 318 20.55 -9.83 -1.63
C PRO A 318 21.55 -8.80 -2.13
N HIS A 319 21.39 -7.56 -1.67
CA HIS A 319 22.49 -6.64 -1.69
C HIS A 319 23.58 -7.39 -0.95
N TRP A 320 24.63 -7.67 -1.68
CA TRP A 320 25.85 -8.20 -1.08
C TRP A 320 26.11 -7.35 0.16
N PRO A 321 26.00 -7.88 1.38
CA PRO A 321 26.22 -7.08 2.57
C PRO A 321 27.61 -6.49 2.45
N ASP A 322 27.72 -5.18 2.59
CA ASP A 322 29.01 -4.55 2.82
C ASP A 322 29.72 -5.37 3.89
N LEU A 323 30.96 -5.70 3.62
CA LEU A 323 31.75 -6.61 4.43
C LEU A 323 31.73 -6.17 5.89
N PRO A 324 31.48 -7.07 6.85
CA PRO A 324 31.50 -6.72 8.26
C PRO A 324 32.83 -6.04 8.61
N ALA A 325 32.77 -4.97 9.40
CA ALA A 325 33.95 -4.25 9.86
C ALA A 325 35.00 -5.18 10.54
N GLU A 326 34.55 -6.31 11.06
CA GLU A 326 35.41 -7.38 11.63
C GLU A 326 36.28 -8.09 10.60
N GLU A 327 35.82 -8.24 9.35
CA GLU A 327 36.65 -8.83 8.26
C GLU A 327 37.65 -7.81 7.69
N GLN A 328 37.42 -6.51 7.84
CA GLN A 328 38.39 -5.47 7.45
C GLN A 328 39.59 -5.39 8.40
N SER A 329 39.47 -5.87 9.63
CA SER A 329 40.52 -5.87 10.64
C SER A 329 41.38 -7.15 10.64
N SER A 330 40.95 -8.20 9.92
CA SER A 330 41.72 -9.44 9.84
C SER A 330 42.93 -9.26 8.92
N LYS A 331 44.09 -9.69 9.42
CA LYS A 331 45.43 -9.55 8.80
C LYS A 331 45.63 -10.34 7.50
N ASP A 332 44.59 -10.85 6.85
CA ASP A 332 44.71 -11.54 5.57
C ASP A 332 44.92 -10.53 4.46
N SER A 333 46.22 -10.32 4.12
CA SER A 333 46.64 -9.37 3.10
C SER A 333 45.95 -9.58 1.73
N VAL A 334 45.52 -10.80 1.44
CA VAL A 334 44.88 -11.20 0.18
C VAL A 334 43.49 -10.56 -0.01
N LEU A 335 42.59 -10.67 0.97
CA LEU A 335 41.29 -10.04 0.90
C LEU A 335 41.40 -8.50 0.91
N SER A 336 42.38 -7.94 1.65
CA SER A 336 42.63 -6.50 1.66
C SER A 336 42.93 -5.91 0.28
N HIS A 337 43.66 -6.63 -0.57
CA HIS A 337 43.89 -6.21 -1.96
C HIS A 337 42.64 -6.25 -2.80
N LEU A 338 41.79 -7.28 -2.62
CA LEU A 338 40.52 -7.41 -3.33
C LEU A 338 39.57 -6.28 -2.97
N PHE A 339 39.46 -5.92 -1.68
CA PHE A 339 38.58 -4.82 -1.21
C PHE A 339 39.06 -3.45 -1.66
N LYS A 340 40.39 -3.25 -1.73
CA LYS A 340 40.98 -2.03 -2.29
C LYS A 340 40.86 -1.95 -3.82
N LYS A 341 40.28 -3.00 -4.46
CA LYS A 341 40.23 -3.17 -5.93
C LYS A 341 41.60 -3.18 -6.59
N ASP A 342 42.66 -3.54 -5.83
CA ASP A 342 44.01 -3.76 -6.36
C ASP A 342 44.13 -5.19 -6.84
N PHE A 343 43.52 -5.46 -7.99
CA PHE A 343 43.46 -6.80 -8.58
C PHE A 343 44.83 -7.32 -9.04
N GLY A 344 45.78 -6.40 -9.31
CA GLY A 344 47.16 -6.77 -9.67
C GLY A 344 47.87 -7.42 -8.50
N SER A 345 47.94 -6.72 -7.37
CA SER A 345 48.52 -7.21 -6.13
C SER A 345 47.81 -8.43 -5.58
N PHE A 346 46.44 -8.45 -5.73
CA PHE A 346 45.63 -9.63 -5.37
C PHE A 346 46.16 -10.88 -6.11
N ARG A 347 46.19 -10.87 -7.45
CA ARG A 347 46.60 -12.03 -8.27
C ARG A 347 48.04 -12.47 -7.97
N SER A 348 48.95 -11.54 -7.62
CA SER A 348 50.32 -11.89 -7.26
C SER A 348 50.45 -12.46 -5.86
N SER A 349 49.55 -12.15 -4.94
CA SER A 349 49.57 -12.60 -3.54
C SER A 349 48.76 -13.88 -3.28
N VAL A 350 47.83 -14.22 -4.15
CA VAL A 350 47.00 -15.43 -4.01
C VAL A 350 47.82 -16.68 -4.30
N LYS A 351 47.78 -17.65 -3.39
CA LYS A 351 48.39 -18.97 -3.51
C LYS A 351 47.33 -20.07 -3.39
N ARG A 352 47.71 -21.29 -3.82
CA ARG A 352 46.82 -22.46 -3.76
C ARG A 352 46.28 -22.74 -2.35
N GLU A 353 47.03 -22.40 -1.31
CA GLU A 353 46.65 -22.55 0.10
C GLU A 353 45.42 -21.66 0.47
N HIS A 354 45.29 -20.48 -0.15
CA HIS A 354 44.20 -19.54 0.11
C HIS A 354 42.86 -19.99 -0.50
N VAL A 355 42.90 -20.83 -1.52
CA VAL A 355 41.71 -21.27 -2.26
C VAL A 355 40.82 -22.17 -1.41
N SER A 356 41.39 -22.98 -0.50
CA SER A 356 40.65 -23.87 0.40
C SER A 356 40.20 -23.21 1.70
N THR A 357 40.54 -21.92 1.92
CA THR A 357 40.20 -21.20 3.13
C THR A 357 38.71 -20.84 3.12
N GLN A 358 38.01 -21.19 4.21
CA GLN A 358 36.64 -20.75 4.45
C GLN A 358 36.60 -19.53 5.38
N PHE A 359 35.86 -18.52 4.98
CA PHE A 359 35.66 -17.27 5.71
C PHE A 359 34.30 -17.27 6.45
N THR A 360 34.00 -16.17 7.14
CA THR A 360 32.75 -15.99 7.86
C THR A 360 31.54 -16.23 6.94
N GLY A 361 30.54 -16.99 7.42
CA GLY A 361 29.38 -17.37 6.62
C GLY A 361 29.66 -18.46 5.58
N LYS A 362 30.69 -19.29 5.77
CA LYS A 362 31.13 -20.36 4.84
C LYS A 362 31.50 -19.84 3.45
N LYS A 363 31.83 -18.56 3.32
CA LYS A 363 32.28 -17.99 2.05
C LYS A 363 33.65 -18.54 1.66
N SER A 364 33.87 -18.87 0.40
CA SER A 364 35.16 -19.20 -0.16
C SER A 364 35.81 -17.97 -0.81
N LEU A 365 37.08 -18.02 -1.08
CA LEU A 365 37.79 -16.97 -1.82
C LEU A 365 37.15 -16.72 -3.18
N LEU A 366 36.62 -17.77 -3.83
CA LEU A 366 35.92 -17.65 -5.11
C LEU A 366 34.64 -16.79 -5.00
N HIS A 367 33.88 -16.88 -3.90
CA HIS A 367 32.71 -16.01 -3.72
C HIS A 367 33.09 -14.53 -3.65
N TYR A 368 34.18 -14.20 -2.98
CA TYR A 368 34.69 -12.82 -2.88
C TYR A 368 35.21 -12.30 -4.22
N THR A 369 35.96 -13.13 -4.98
CA THR A 369 36.47 -12.75 -6.30
C THR A 369 35.33 -12.55 -7.31
N VAL A 370 34.32 -13.41 -7.30
CA VAL A 370 33.12 -13.25 -8.11
C VAL A 370 32.40 -11.95 -7.75
N ALA A 371 32.18 -11.69 -6.46
CA ALA A 371 31.51 -10.46 -6.01
C ALA A 371 32.29 -9.19 -6.37
N SER A 372 33.62 -9.24 -6.49
CA SER A 372 34.46 -8.11 -6.90
C SER A 372 34.26 -7.69 -8.36
N GLY A 373 33.74 -8.58 -9.21
CA GLY A 373 33.50 -8.35 -10.63
C GLY A 373 34.71 -8.41 -11.55
N ASP A 374 35.94 -8.72 -11.04
CA ASP A 374 37.12 -8.81 -11.86
C ASP A 374 37.29 -10.21 -12.47
N VAL A 375 37.00 -10.33 -13.77
CA VAL A 375 37.04 -11.59 -14.54
C VAL A 375 38.43 -12.29 -14.42
N LYS A 376 39.50 -11.51 -14.52
CA LYS A 376 40.88 -12.07 -14.47
C LYS A 376 41.23 -12.65 -13.11
N SER A 377 40.72 -12.04 -12.03
CA SER A 377 40.92 -12.57 -10.69
C SER A 377 40.11 -13.85 -10.45
N VAL A 378 38.89 -13.92 -10.97
CA VAL A 378 38.06 -15.14 -10.95
C VAL A 378 38.77 -16.27 -11.70
N GLU A 379 39.25 -16.01 -12.96
CA GLU A 379 39.97 -16.97 -13.77
C GLU A 379 41.25 -17.47 -13.07
N HIS A 380 41.99 -16.55 -12.44
CA HIS A 380 43.18 -16.89 -11.68
C HIS A 380 42.87 -17.81 -10.48
N VAL A 381 41.84 -17.51 -9.70
CA VAL A 381 41.44 -18.34 -8.54
C VAL A 381 40.95 -19.72 -9.00
N LEU A 382 40.23 -19.80 -10.12
CA LEU A 382 39.78 -21.06 -10.72
C LEU A 382 40.99 -21.89 -11.22
N SER A 383 42.03 -21.25 -11.85
CA SER A 383 43.24 -21.91 -12.31
C SER A 383 44.06 -22.50 -11.17
N LEU A 384 43.97 -21.94 -9.96
CA LEU A 384 44.60 -22.48 -8.74
C LEU A 384 43.82 -23.67 -8.14
N GLY A 385 42.69 -24.07 -8.73
CA GLY A 385 41.94 -25.25 -8.33
C GLY A 385 40.82 -24.97 -7.33
N ALA A 386 40.19 -23.78 -7.38
CA ALA A 386 38.99 -23.48 -6.59
C ALA A 386 37.85 -24.39 -6.98
N GLU A 387 37.11 -24.88 -5.99
CA GLU A 387 35.87 -25.62 -6.22
C GLU A 387 34.83 -24.67 -6.79
N VAL A 388 34.39 -24.91 -8.03
CA VAL A 388 33.48 -24.01 -8.77
C VAL A 388 32.08 -23.94 -8.16
N ASP A 389 31.64 -25.04 -7.55
CA ASP A 389 30.27 -25.18 -6.95
C ASP A 389 30.31 -25.18 -5.42
N CYS A 390 31.30 -24.56 -4.81
CA CYS A 390 31.36 -24.36 -3.37
C CYS A 390 30.14 -23.54 -2.91
N VAL A 391 29.64 -23.80 -1.69
CA VAL A 391 28.45 -23.14 -1.16
C VAL A 391 28.78 -22.29 0.05
N MET A 392 28.22 -21.08 0.07
CA MET A 392 28.22 -20.22 1.26
C MET A 392 26.95 -20.41 2.08
N ALA A 393 26.81 -19.66 3.18
CA ALA A 393 25.57 -19.63 3.96
C ALA A 393 24.36 -19.37 3.06
N LYS A 394 23.24 -20.02 3.36
CA LYS A 394 22.01 -20.08 2.54
C LYS A 394 22.13 -20.88 1.23
N GLY A 395 23.24 -21.59 1.01
CA GLY A 395 23.41 -22.45 -0.15
C GLY A 395 23.80 -21.75 -1.45
N TYR A 396 24.15 -20.47 -1.45
CA TYR A 396 24.52 -19.76 -2.68
C TYR A 396 25.85 -20.26 -3.23
N THR A 397 25.86 -20.58 -4.53
CA THR A 397 27.04 -20.91 -5.29
C THR A 397 27.68 -19.66 -5.89
N PRO A 398 28.98 -19.68 -6.31
CA PRO A 398 29.57 -18.58 -7.06
C PRO A 398 28.78 -18.19 -8.30
N LEU A 399 28.16 -19.15 -8.99
CA LEU A 399 27.28 -18.90 -10.13
C LEU A 399 26.05 -18.09 -9.74
N ILE A 400 25.36 -18.44 -8.65
CA ILE A 400 24.22 -17.68 -8.13
C ILE A 400 24.66 -16.25 -7.78
N VAL A 401 25.81 -16.09 -7.12
CA VAL A 401 26.37 -14.76 -6.79
C VAL A 401 26.66 -13.95 -8.06
N ALA A 402 27.20 -14.54 -9.10
CA ALA A 402 27.43 -13.88 -10.38
C ALA A 402 26.14 -13.43 -11.06
N VAL A 403 25.10 -14.27 -11.02
CA VAL A 403 23.76 -13.95 -11.57
C VAL A 403 23.12 -12.80 -10.80
N LEU A 404 23.15 -12.83 -9.47
CA LEU A 404 22.60 -11.77 -8.62
C LEU A 404 23.23 -10.41 -8.91
N ASN A 405 24.54 -10.38 -9.19
CA ASN A 405 25.28 -9.16 -9.51
C ASN A 405 25.32 -8.84 -11.02
N ARG A 406 24.62 -9.61 -11.87
CA ARG A 406 24.55 -9.43 -13.34
C ARG A 406 25.92 -9.43 -14.04
N LEU A 407 26.84 -10.26 -13.55
CA LEU A 407 28.22 -10.35 -14.04
C LEU A 407 28.32 -11.38 -15.18
N HIS A 408 27.80 -11.04 -16.36
CA HIS A 408 27.59 -11.97 -17.46
C HIS A 408 28.89 -12.65 -17.95
N ASP A 409 30.02 -11.93 -17.96
CA ASP A 409 31.30 -12.49 -18.37
C ASP A 409 31.83 -13.51 -17.35
N ILE A 410 31.57 -13.27 -16.04
CA ILE A 410 31.88 -14.22 -14.97
C ILE A 410 30.92 -15.41 -14.99
N ILE A 411 29.62 -15.20 -15.28
CA ILE A 411 28.67 -16.30 -15.51
C ILE A 411 29.20 -17.23 -16.58
N SER A 412 29.60 -16.68 -17.74
CA SER A 412 30.12 -17.44 -18.85
C SER A 412 31.41 -18.18 -18.45
N LEU A 413 32.32 -17.54 -17.70
CA LEU A 413 33.57 -18.13 -17.23
C LEU A 413 33.32 -19.29 -16.25
N LEU A 414 32.42 -19.12 -15.28
CA LEU A 414 32.07 -20.18 -14.31
C LEU A 414 31.45 -21.38 -15.01
N LEU A 415 30.51 -21.16 -15.94
CA LEU A 415 29.92 -22.23 -16.74
C LEU A 415 30.91 -22.96 -17.61
N ALA A 416 31.87 -22.25 -18.21
CA ALA A 416 32.99 -22.84 -18.98
C ALA A 416 33.91 -23.70 -18.10
N HIS A 417 34.01 -23.40 -16.78
CA HIS A 417 34.77 -24.21 -15.82
C HIS A 417 33.92 -25.30 -15.15
N GLY A 418 32.72 -25.59 -15.66
CA GLY A 418 31.89 -26.69 -15.23
C GLY A 418 31.00 -26.40 -14.01
N ALA A 419 30.66 -25.12 -13.76
CA ALA A 419 29.65 -24.78 -12.75
C ALA A 419 28.30 -25.41 -13.11
N ASP A 420 27.66 -26.04 -12.14
CA ASP A 420 26.35 -26.68 -12.33
C ASP A 420 25.22 -25.61 -12.32
N PRO A 421 24.59 -25.33 -13.48
CA PRO A 421 23.53 -24.32 -13.57
C PRO A 421 22.20 -24.77 -12.91
N THR A 422 22.08 -26.05 -12.56
CA THR A 422 20.88 -26.62 -11.94
C THR A 422 20.91 -26.58 -10.42
N ARG A 423 22.06 -26.26 -9.84
CA ARG A 423 22.24 -26.20 -8.41
C ARG A 423 21.50 -25.01 -7.81
N GLY A 424 20.61 -25.28 -6.85
CA GLY A 424 19.86 -24.27 -6.13
C GLY A 424 20.41 -23.98 -4.74
N ASP A 425 19.94 -22.91 -4.15
CA ASP A 425 20.17 -22.56 -2.75
C ASP A 425 19.37 -23.45 -1.78
N GLU A 426 19.36 -23.11 -0.47
CA GLU A 426 18.61 -23.86 0.55
C GLU A 426 17.10 -23.92 0.28
N ASP A 427 16.54 -22.95 -0.44
CA ASP A 427 15.13 -22.89 -0.86
C ASP A 427 14.88 -23.42 -2.28
N GLN A 428 15.94 -24.04 -2.89
CA GLN A 428 15.95 -24.59 -4.26
C GLN A 428 15.85 -23.52 -5.35
N TRP A 429 16.20 -22.25 -5.02
CA TRP A 429 16.34 -21.22 -6.04
C TRP A 429 17.63 -21.43 -6.84
N THR A 430 17.50 -21.70 -8.11
CA THR A 430 18.62 -21.82 -9.04
C THR A 430 18.96 -20.49 -9.68
N GLY A 431 20.10 -20.39 -10.34
CA GLY A 431 20.51 -19.17 -11.05
C GLY A 431 19.44 -18.61 -12.00
N ILE A 432 18.68 -19.49 -12.67
CA ILE A 432 17.64 -19.06 -13.61
C ILE A 432 16.40 -18.46 -12.90
N HIS A 433 16.09 -18.84 -11.66
CA HIS A 433 15.06 -18.18 -10.87
C HIS A 433 15.42 -16.72 -10.58
N PHE A 434 16.65 -16.48 -10.10
CA PHE A 434 17.15 -15.14 -9.83
C PHE A 434 17.24 -14.29 -11.10
N ALA A 435 17.73 -14.86 -12.20
CA ALA A 435 17.80 -14.18 -13.48
C ALA A 435 16.42 -13.79 -14.00
N ALA A 436 15.44 -14.70 -13.87
CA ALA A 436 14.05 -14.47 -14.29
C ALA A 436 13.35 -13.41 -13.40
N GLN A 437 13.59 -13.42 -12.10
CA GLN A 437 13.07 -12.41 -11.19
C GLN A 437 13.63 -11.01 -11.51
N ASN A 438 14.93 -10.93 -11.81
CA ASN A 438 15.62 -9.66 -12.09
C ASN A 438 15.44 -9.17 -13.53
N GLY A 439 14.83 -9.95 -14.42
CA GLY A 439 14.64 -9.62 -15.82
C GLY A 439 15.94 -9.64 -16.63
N ASP A 440 16.93 -10.41 -16.19
CA ASP A 440 18.23 -10.52 -16.86
C ASP A 440 18.17 -11.57 -17.99
N ASP A 441 17.73 -11.14 -19.17
CA ASP A 441 17.58 -12.00 -20.34
C ASP A 441 18.91 -12.58 -20.83
N ARG A 442 20.03 -11.86 -20.67
CA ARG A 442 21.36 -12.33 -21.02
C ARG A 442 21.80 -13.48 -20.12
N ALA A 443 21.61 -13.33 -18.78
CA ALA A 443 21.89 -14.41 -17.83
C ALA A 443 20.99 -15.63 -18.09
N VAL A 444 19.68 -15.43 -18.32
CA VAL A 444 18.75 -16.53 -18.65
C VAL A 444 19.23 -17.29 -19.88
N ARG A 445 19.62 -16.59 -20.94
CA ARG A 445 20.16 -17.21 -22.17
C ARG A 445 21.42 -18.03 -21.90
N LEU A 446 22.39 -17.44 -21.20
CA LEU A 446 23.64 -18.11 -20.84
C LEU A 446 23.40 -19.39 -20.03
N LEU A 447 22.50 -19.33 -19.07
CA LEU A 447 22.16 -20.48 -18.23
C LEU A 447 21.45 -21.59 -19.05
N LEU A 448 20.46 -21.24 -19.85
CA LEU A 448 19.73 -22.20 -20.71
C LEU A 448 20.64 -22.86 -21.74
N ASP A 449 21.56 -22.11 -22.36
CA ASP A 449 22.48 -22.62 -23.37
C ASP A 449 23.55 -23.54 -22.75
N ASN A 450 23.78 -23.45 -21.44
CA ASN A 450 24.69 -24.31 -20.68
C ASN A 450 23.96 -25.39 -19.84
N GLY A 451 22.71 -25.70 -20.16
CA GLY A 451 22.02 -26.86 -19.60
C GLY A 451 21.15 -26.60 -18.36
N ALA A 452 20.91 -25.33 -18.00
CA ALA A 452 19.89 -25.04 -16.99
C ALA A 452 18.51 -25.52 -17.44
N MET A 453 17.73 -26.12 -16.54
CA MET A 453 16.32 -26.42 -16.80
C MET A 453 15.52 -25.12 -16.89
N ALA A 454 14.53 -25.08 -17.79
CA ALA A 454 13.66 -23.90 -17.94
C ALA A 454 12.51 -23.88 -16.91
N ASP A 455 12.21 -25.02 -16.29
CA ASP A 455 11.11 -25.27 -15.37
C ASP A 455 11.50 -25.84 -13.99
N PRO A 456 12.66 -25.48 -13.41
CA PRO A 456 12.96 -25.91 -12.07
C PRO A 456 11.92 -25.32 -11.11
N ARG A 457 11.64 -26.05 -10.03
CA ARG A 457 10.70 -25.59 -9.00
C ARG A 457 11.46 -25.34 -7.70
N GLU A 458 11.25 -24.17 -7.11
CA GLU A 458 11.68 -23.90 -5.74
C GLU A 458 10.71 -24.54 -4.73
N LYS A 459 10.98 -24.44 -3.42
CA LYS A 459 10.20 -25.11 -2.36
C LYS A 459 8.70 -24.82 -2.34
N SER A 460 8.27 -23.63 -2.79
CA SER A 460 6.87 -23.24 -2.89
C SER A 460 6.27 -23.48 -4.28
N GLY A 461 6.95 -24.24 -5.13
CA GLY A 461 6.51 -24.62 -6.48
C GLY A 461 6.65 -23.55 -7.55
N TRP A 462 7.26 -22.40 -7.24
CA TRP A 462 7.48 -21.36 -8.24
C TRP A 462 8.53 -21.76 -9.27
N MET A 463 8.24 -21.48 -10.53
CA MET A 463 9.16 -21.63 -11.64
C MET A 463 9.66 -20.26 -12.10
N PRO A 464 10.78 -20.20 -12.84
CA PRO A 464 11.27 -18.94 -13.43
C PRO A 464 10.21 -18.21 -14.26
N LEU A 465 9.31 -18.95 -14.94
CA LEU A 465 8.21 -18.37 -15.71
C LEU A 465 7.20 -17.62 -14.83
N HIS A 466 6.89 -18.12 -13.63
CA HIS A 466 6.01 -17.43 -12.68
C HIS A 466 6.61 -16.09 -12.27
N LEU A 467 7.90 -16.07 -11.91
CA LEU A 467 8.63 -14.87 -11.50
C LEU A 467 8.71 -13.83 -12.62
N ALA A 468 9.03 -14.27 -13.83
CA ALA A 468 9.10 -13.38 -15.00
C ALA A 468 7.73 -12.79 -15.34
N CYS A 469 6.64 -13.58 -15.21
CA CYS A 469 5.28 -13.12 -15.45
C CYS A 469 4.79 -12.16 -14.37
N GLN A 470 5.15 -12.38 -13.12
CA GLN A 470 4.83 -11.49 -12.01
C GLN A 470 5.50 -10.11 -12.17
N ASN A 471 6.79 -10.11 -12.54
CA ASN A 471 7.59 -8.89 -12.61
C ASN A 471 7.56 -8.18 -13.98
N GLY A 472 6.85 -8.73 -14.96
CA GLY A 472 6.64 -8.08 -16.25
C GLY A 472 7.82 -8.21 -17.23
N HIS A 473 8.69 -9.19 -17.06
CA HIS A 473 9.88 -9.36 -17.89
C HIS A 473 9.61 -10.09 -19.20
N GLU A 474 9.00 -9.40 -20.18
CA GLU A 474 8.56 -9.96 -21.44
C GLU A 474 9.67 -10.72 -22.20
N THR A 475 10.89 -10.17 -22.27
CA THR A 475 12.02 -10.80 -22.97
C THR A 475 12.38 -12.14 -22.34
N VAL A 476 12.42 -12.22 -21.02
CA VAL A 476 12.67 -13.45 -20.27
C VAL A 476 11.56 -14.46 -20.48
N VAL A 477 10.27 -14.02 -20.43
CA VAL A 477 9.13 -14.88 -20.73
C VAL A 477 9.25 -15.49 -22.11
N ARG A 478 9.57 -14.69 -23.13
CA ARG A 478 9.79 -15.19 -24.51
C ARG A 478 10.89 -16.25 -24.56
N LEU A 479 12.02 -16.02 -23.91
CA LEU A 479 13.14 -16.97 -23.86
C LEU A 479 12.73 -18.30 -23.20
N LEU A 480 12.09 -18.23 -22.03
CA LEU A 480 11.63 -19.42 -21.31
C LEU A 480 10.63 -20.24 -22.15
N LEU A 481 9.67 -19.57 -22.79
CA LEU A 481 8.66 -20.22 -23.62
C LEU A 481 9.26 -20.95 -24.84
N THR A 482 10.46 -20.59 -25.32
CA THR A 482 11.14 -21.36 -26.38
C THR A 482 11.59 -22.74 -25.94
N ARG A 483 11.74 -22.96 -24.64
CA ARG A 483 12.25 -24.22 -24.04
C ARG A 483 11.17 -24.97 -23.23
N LEU A 484 10.01 -24.37 -23.00
CA LEU A 484 8.93 -24.93 -22.20
C LEU A 484 7.89 -25.63 -23.10
N SER A 485 7.30 -26.71 -22.58
CA SER A 485 6.14 -27.34 -23.19
C SER A 485 4.85 -26.57 -22.86
N VAL A 486 3.80 -26.76 -23.68
CA VAL A 486 2.46 -26.18 -23.41
C VAL A 486 1.95 -26.58 -22.01
N LYS A 487 2.26 -27.80 -21.56
CA LYS A 487 1.91 -28.27 -20.22
C LYS A 487 2.55 -27.42 -19.14
N ALA A 488 3.81 -27.05 -19.27
CA ALA A 488 4.54 -26.25 -18.30
C ALA A 488 3.97 -24.81 -18.19
N ILE A 489 3.33 -24.28 -19.23
CA ILE A 489 2.68 -22.96 -19.22
C ILE A 489 1.44 -22.97 -18.31
N GLY A 490 0.75 -24.09 -18.18
CA GLY A 490 -0.40 -24.29 -17.31
C GLY A 490 -0.06 -24.74 -15.89
N GLU A 491 1.21 -24.94 -15.57
CA GLU A 491 1.63 -25.38 -14.25
C GLU A 491 1.28 -24.32 -13.20
N ARG A 492 0.96 -24.82 -12.01
CA ARG A 492 0.50 -24.00 -10.88
C ARG A 492 1.57 -24.00 -9.80
N GLU A 493 1.81 -22.82 -9.20
CA GLU A 493 2.62 -22.78 -7.99
C GLU A 493 1.87 -23.49 -6.82
N ASP A 494 2.60 -23.95 -5.78
CA ASP A 494 2.00 -24.82 -4.79
C ASP A 494 1.14 -24.08 -3.75
N VAL A 495 1.44 -22.83 -3.44
CA VAL A 495 0.80 -22.08 -2.33
C VAL A 495 -0.60 -21.61 -2.71
N GLN A 496 -0.73 -20.82 -3.77
CA GLN A 496 -2.01 -20.27 -4.24
C GLN A 496 -2.58 -21.03 -5.43
N LYS A 497 -1.83 -21.96 -6.01
CA LYS A 497 -2.17 -22.71 -7.24
C LYS A 497 -2.42 -21.80 -8.44
N ARG A 498 -1.68 -20.69 -8.53
CA ARG A 498 -1.74 -19.74 -9.63
C ARG A 498 -0.90 -20.19 -10.81
N THR A 499 -1.40 -19.96 -12.00
CA THR A 499 -0.64 -20.14 -13.24
C THR A 499 0.11 -18.85 -13.61
N PRO A 500 1.11 -18.90 -14.51
CA PRO A 500 1.75 -17.69 -15.05
C PRO A 500 0.76 -16.66 -15.59
N LEU A 501 -0.37 -17.13 -16.20
CA LEU A 501 -1.41 -16.24 -16.71
C LEU A 501 -2.15 -15.49 -15.59
N HIS A 502 -2.41 -16.14 -14.45
CA HIS A 502 -2.97 -15.45 -13.27
C HIS A 502 -2.09 -14.29 -12.83
N LEU A 503 -0.77 -14.53 -12.76
CA LEU A 503 0.18 -13.52 -12.33
C LEU A 503 0.27 -12.37 -13.36
N ALA A 504 0.44 -12.68 -14.64
CA ALA A 504 0.49 -11.65 -15.68
C ALA A 504 -0.80 -10.79 -15.70
N ALA A 505 -1.96 -11.43 -15.51
CA ALA A 505 -3.25 -10.75 -15.48
C ALA A 505 -3.44 -9.88 -14.23
N ALA A 506 -3.00 -10.38 -13.07
CA ALA A 506 -3.08 -9.68 -11.80
C ALA A 506 -2.18 -8.43 -11.74
N TYR A 507 -0.98 -8.53 -12.30
CA TYR A 507 0.00 -7.45 -12.28
C TYR A 507 -0.05 -6.51 -13.50
N GLY A 508 -0.97 -6.72 -14.43
CA GLY A 508 -1.22 -5.77 -15.51
C GLY A 508 -0.34 -5.92 -16.75
N HIS A 509 0.36 -7.05 -16.92
CA HIS A 509 1.35 -7.24 -17.97
C HIS A 509 0.69 -7.71 -19.29
N MET A 510 0.13 -6.75 -20.01
CA MET A 510 -0.67 -7.00 -21.23
C MET A 510 0.05 -7.80 -22.31
N ASN A 511 1.32 -7.49 -22.60
CA ASN A 511 2.06 -8.20 -23.64
C ASN A 511 2.33 -9.65 -23.26
N ILE A 512 2.67 -9.90 -21.99
CA ILE A 512 2.89 -11.24 -21.43
C ILE A 512 1.57 -12.02 -21.44
N THR A 513 0.46 -11.38 -21.04
CA THR A 513 -0.88 -11.99 -21.11
C THR A 513 -1.19 -12.47 -22.52
N LYS A 514 -1.04 -11.62 -23.54
CA LYS A 514 -1.23 -12.00 -24.95
C LYS A 514 -0.32 -13.13 -25.38
N LEU A 515 0.94 -13.08 -24.96
CA LEU A 515 1.92 -14.09 -25.31
C LEU A 515 1.52 -15.46 -24.73
N LEU A 516 1.16 -15.51 -23.44
CA LEU A 516 0.72 -16.76 -22.79
C LEU A 516 -0.56 -17.32 -23.44
N ILE A 517 -1.53 -16.46 -23.76
CA ILE A 517 -2.75 -16.87 -24.47
C ILE A 517 -2.41 -17.47 -25.84
N SER A 518 -1.52 -16.83 -26.60
CA SER A 518 -1.09 -17.34 -27.90
C SER A 518 -0.35 -18.68 -27.83
N GLN A 519 0.20 -19.02 -26.67
CA GLN A 519 0.85 -20.30 -26.40
C GLN A 519 -0.11 -21.35 -25.80
N GLY A 520 -1.40 -21.04 -25.71
CA GLY A 520 -2.42 -21.98 -25.28
C GLY A 520 -2.64 -22.05 -23.75
N ALA A 521 -2.31 -20.98 -23.02
CA ALA A 521 -2.64 -20.92 -21.61
C ALA A 521 -4.15 -20.98 -21.37
N ASP A 522 -4.60 -21.76 -20.39
CA ASP A 522 -6.01 -21.89 -20.02
C ASP A 522 -6.53 -20.59 -19.41
N LEU A 523 -7.49 -19.95 -20.10
CA LEU A 523 -8.12 -18.68 -19.69
C LEU A 523 -8.98 -18.83 -18.44
N ASN A 524 -9.47 -20.04 -18.17
CA ASN A 524 -10.41 -20.34 -17.10
C ASN A 524 -9.78 -21.19 -15.98
N ALA A 525 -8.46 -21.32 -15.99
CA ALA A 525 -7.74 -21.93 -14.86
C ALA A 525 -8.12 -21.24 -13.58
N THR A 526 -8.25 -22.01 -12.50
CA THR A 526 -8.64 -21.48 -11.17
C THR A 526 -7.53 -21.65 -10.17
N ASP A 527 -7.32 -20.63 -9.34
CA ASP A 527 -6.43 -20.70 -8.18
C ASP A 527 -7.11 -21.40 -6.98
N ILE A 528 -6.44 -21.44 -5.80
CA ILE A 528 -6.97 -22.06 -4.60
C ILE A 528 -8.31 -21.46 -4.13
N SER A 529 -8.58 -20.19 -4.46
CA SER A 529 -9.81 -19.48 -4.12
C SER A 529 -10.86 -19.52 -5.24
N LEU A 530 -10.61 -20.29 -6.29
CA LEU A 530 -11.38 -20.36 -7.53
C LEU A 530 -11.34 -19.06 -8.34
N PHE A 531 -10.37 -18.17 -8.09
CA PHE A 531 -10.16 -17.03 -8.96
C PHE A 531 -9.63 -17.48 -10.32
N THR A 532 -10.14 -16.88 -11.38
CA THR A 532 -9.59 -17.00 -12.74
C THR A 532 -8.72 -15.77 -13.05
N PRO A 533 -7.89 -15.79 -14.11
CA PRO A 533 -7.17 -14.59 -14.56
C PRO A 533 -8.09 -13.38 -14.77
N LEU A 534 -9.35 -13.63 -15.20
CA LEU A 534 -10.35 -12.59 -15.39
C LEU A 534 -10.78 -11.96 -14.05
N HIS A 535 -10.96 -12.76 -12.98
CA HIS A 535 -11.22 -12.23 -11.63
C HIS A 535 -10.10 -11.29 -11.18
N LEU A 536 -8.85 -11.75 -11.26
CA LEU A 536 -7.69 -11.00 -10.78
C LEU A 536 -7.49 -9.70 -11.57
N SER A 537 -7.64 -9.74 -12.89
CA SER A 537 -7.53 -8.54 -13.73
C SER A 537 -8.69 -7.56 -13.51
N ALA A 538 -9.90 -8.06 -13.24
CA ALA A 538 -11.06 -7.23 -12.94
C ALA A 538 -10.94 -6.56 -11.58
N GLU A 539 -10.43 -7.28 -10.58
CA GLU A 539 -10.16 -6.75 -9.25
C GLU A 539 -9.06 -5.70 -9.25
N ALA A 540 -7.96 -5.95 -9.98
CA ALA A 540 -6.83 -5.04 -10.07
C ALA A 540 -7.05 -3.82 -10.99
N GLY A 541 -8.16 -3.76 -11.72
CA GLY A 541 -8.48 -2.62 -12.57
C GLY A 541 -7.85 -2.64 -13.97
N HIS A 542 -7.34 -3.79 -14.44
CA HIS A 542 -6.60 -3.89 -15.70
C HIS A 542 -7.52 -4.00 -16.94
N ASN A 543 -8.15 -2.90 -17.29
CA ASN A 543 -9.14 -2.77 -18.37
C ASN A 543 -8.73 -3.43 -19.70
N ARG A 544 -7.46 -3.28 -20.11
CA ARG A 544 -6.97 -3.84 -21.38
C ARG A 544 -6.89 -5.36 -21.33
N ILE A 545 -6.48 -5.92 -20.18
CA ILE A 545 -6.38 -7.37 -19.97
C ILE A 545 -7.76 -8.00 -19.90
N VAL A 546 -8.69 -7.40 -19.15
CA VAL A 546 -10.09 -7.84 -19.10
C VAL A 546 -10.66 -7.91 -20.52
N ARG A 547 -10.48 -6.85 -21.31
CA ARG A 547 -10.94 -6.83 -22.73
C ARG A 547 -10.33 -7.96 -23.55
N GLN A 548 -9.05 -8.25 -23.38
CA GLN A 548 -8.36 -9.31 -24.12
C GLN A 548 -8.88 -10.68 -23.70
N LEU A 549 -8.93 -10.96 -22.40
CA LEU A 549 -9.42 -12.25 -21.88
C LEU A 549 -10.85 -12.54 -22.33
N VAL A 550 -11.74 -11.56 -22.24
CA VAL A 550 -13.13 -11.70 -22.68
C VAL A 550 -13.20 -11.93 -24.20
N LYS A 551 -12.42 -11.18 -25.00
CA LYS A 551 -12.33 -11.36 -26.45
C LYS A 551 -11.86 -12.76 -26.84
N ASP A 552 -10.93 -13.34 -26.08
CA ASP A 552 -10.36 -14.66 -26.35
C ASP A 552 -11.21 -15.80 -25.76
N GLY A 553 -12.37 -15.49 -25.14
CA GLY A 553 -13.36 -16.49 -24.72
C GLY A 553 -13.30 -16.88 -23.24
N ALA A 554 -12.72 -16.04 -22.38
CA ALA A 554 -12.82 -16.27 -20.93
C ALA A 554 -14.29 -16.23 -20.46
N VAL A 555 -14.64 -17.14 -19.53
CA VAL A 555 -16.00 -17.19 -18.95
C VAL A 555 -16.22 -15.97 -18.07
N VAL A 556 -17.22 -15.14 -18.41
CA VAL A 556 -17.47 -13.85 -17.76
C VAL A 556 -18.17 -13.97 -16.41
N ASP A 557 -19.00 -15.00 -16.21
CA ASP A 557 -19.81 -15.24 -14.99
C ASP A 557 -19.26 -16.40 -14.12
N CYS A 558 -17.98 -16.72 -14.25
CA CYS A 558 -17.34 -17.65 -13.31
C CYS A 558 -17.38 -17.08 -11.88
N VAL A 559 -17.48 -17.97 -10.89
CA VAL A 559 -17.60 -17.58 -9.49
C VAL A 559 -16.42 -18.09 -8.65
N ASP A 560 -16.01 -17.26 -7.69
CA ASP A 560 -15.05 -17.65 -6.67
C ASP A 560 -15.70 -18.49 -5.54
N LYS A 561 -14.93 -18.86 -4.52
CA LYS A 561 -15.43 -19.59 -3.35
C LYS A 561 -16.50 -18.86 -2.54
N ARG A 562 -16.71 -17.56 -2.76
CA ARG A 562 -17.73 -16.73 -2.10
C ARG A 562 -18.89 -16.39 -2.99
N GLY A 563 -18.88 -16.88 -4.22
CA GLY A 563 -19.87 -16.54 -5.25
C GLY A 563 -19.65 -15.19 -5.92
N HIS A 564 -18.46 -14.56 -5.78
CA HIS A 564 -18.16 -13.36 -6.55
C HIS A 564 -17.85 -13.69 -7.99
N THR A 565 -18.44 -12.95 -8.91
CA THR A 565 -18.04 -12.91 -10.31
C THR A 565 -17.00 -11.80 -10.55
N PRO A 566 -16.30 -11.77 -11.70
CA PRO A 566 -15.45 -10.64 -12.07
C PRO A 566 -16.16 -9.28 -11.99
N LEU A 567 -17.48 -9.25 -12.28
CA LEU A 567 -18.29 -8.04 -12.16
C LEU A 567 -18.43 -7.56 -10.70
N HIS A 568 -18.60 -8.49 -9.75
CA HIS A 568 -18.63 -8.16 -8.32
C HIS A 568 -17.33 -7.51 -7.88
N LEU A 569 -16.19 -8.08 -8.26
CA LEU A 569 -14.86 -7.55 -7.90
C LEU A 569 -14.60 -6.18 -8.54
N ALA A 570 -14.96 -6.01 -9.82
CA ALA A 570 -14.87 -4.73 -10.50
C ALA A 570 -15.75 -3.65 -9.84
N ALA A 571 -16.99 -4.00 -9.45
CA ALA A 571 -17.92 -3.09 -8.78
C ALA A 571 -17.42 -2.72 -7.36
N LEU A 572 -16.90 -3.71 -6.63
CA LEU A 572 -16.34 -3.56 -5.30
C LEU A 572 -15.17 -2.55 -5.27
N ASN A 573 -14.33 -2.56 -6.31
CA ASN A 573 -13.15 -1.70 -6.42
C ASN A 573 -13.40 -0.43 -7.27
N GLY A 574 -14.65 -0.19 -7.71
CA GLY A 574 -14.99 1.04 -8.40
C GLY A 574 -14.58 1.12 -9.88
N HIS A 575 -14.23 -0.01 -10.49
CA HIS A 575 -13.74 -0.07 -11.88
C HIS A 575 -14.88 0.00 -12.91
N LYS A 576 -15.53 1.16 -13.02
CA LYS A 576 -16.69 1.36 -13.91
C LYS A 576 -16.45 0.92 -15.36
N GLY A 577 -15.24 1.15 -15.89
CA GLY A 577 -14.88 0.75 -17.25
C GLY A 577 -14.86 -0.76 -17.45
N ILE A 578 -14.48 -1.52 -16.42
CA ILE A 578 -14.51 -2.98 -16.43
C ILE A 578 -15.93 -3.48 -16.28
N CYS A 579 -16.74 -2.88 -15.38
CA CYS A 579 -18.15 -3.21 -15.27
C CYS A 579 -18.87 -3.05 -16.61
N ARG A 580 -18.63 -1.95 -17.32
CA ARG A 580 -19.16 -1.75 -18.69
C ARG A 580 -18.73 -2.85 -19.62
N GLN A 581 -17.42 -3.19 -19.64
CA GLN A 581 -16.91 -4.24 -20.54
C GLN A 581 -17.53 -5.61 -20.25
N LEU A 582 -17.62 -6.01 -18.99
CA LEU A 582 -18.19 -7.30 -18.61
C LEU A 582 -19.67 -7.37 -19.00
N LEU A 583 -20.45 -6.36 -18.65
CA LEU A 583 -21.90 -6.31 -18.96
C LEU A 583 -22.16 -6.27 -20.47
N THR A 584 -21.40 -5.49 -21.24
CA THR A 584 -21.55 -5.45 -22.71
C THR A 584 -21.13 -6.76 -23.39
N ASN A 585 -20.37 -7.62 -22.72
CA ASN A 585 -19.97 -8.93 -23.22
C ASN A 585 -20.74 -10.08 -22.54
N GLY A 586 -21.92 -9.79 -21.99
CA GLY A 586 -22.88 -10.79 -21.56
C GLY A 586 -22.77 -11.24 -20.11
N ALA A 587 -22.02 -10.52 -19.26
CA ALA A 587 -22.05 -10.78 -17.83
C ALA A 587 -23.46 -10.47 -17.27
N SER A 588 -23.96 -11.31 -16.38
CA SER A 588 -25.25 -11.14 -15.72
C SER A 588 -25.16 -10.07 -14.63
N ALA A 589 -25.97 -9.00 -14.75
CA ALA A 589 -25.88 -7.83 -13.88
C ALA A 589 -26.28 -8.10 -12.42
N ASP A 590 -27.23 -9.02 -12.20
CA ASP A 590 -27.88 -9.24 -10.91
C ASP A 590 -27.53 -10.61 -10.29
N VAL A 591 -26.40 -11.22 -10.67
CA VAL A 591 -25.85 -12.40 -10.01
C VAL A 591 -25.66 -12.07 -8.52
N ARG A 592 -25.97 -13.01 -7.65
CA ARG A 592 -25.84 -12.85 -6.20
C ARG A 592 -24.68 -13.67 -5.67
N THR A 593 -23.88 -13.08 -4.82
CA THR A 593 -22.86 -13.78 -4.05
C THR A 593 -23.50 -14.80 -3.08
N HIS A 594 -22.70 -15.66 -2.45
CA HIS A 594 -23.23 -16.59 -1.41
C HIS A 594 -23.89 -15.85 -0.23
N GLN A 595 -23.53 -14.60 0.01
CA GLN A 595 -24.18 -13.72 1.00
C GLN A 595 -25.37 -12.95 0.44
N GLY A 596 -25.76 -13.21 -0.80
CA GLY A 596 -26.91 -12.56 -1.42
C GLY A 596 -26.64 -11.19 -2.06
N TRP A 597 -25.42 -10.68 -2.06
CA TRP A 597 -25.10 -9.36 -2.59
C TRP A 597 -24.91 -9.37 -4.11
N THR A 598 -25.43 -8.35 -4.80
CA THR A 598 -25.17 -8.10 -6.22
C THR A 598 -24.03 -7.09 -6.39
N ALA A 599 -23.53 -6.94 -7.62
CA ALA A 599 -22.54 -5.91 -7.94
C ALA A 599 -22.99 -4.49 -7.58
N MET A 600 -24.32 -4.19 -7.69
CA MET A 600 -24.92 -2.93 -7.27
C MET A 600 -24.73 -2.70 -5.75
N HIS A 601 -25.02 -3.69 -4.92
CA HIS A 601 -24.82 -3.61 -3.47
C HIS A 601 -23.35 -3.33 -3.12
N LEU A 602 -22.42 -4.04 -3.76
CA LEU A 602 -20.98 -3.89 -3.49
C LEU A 602 -20.48 -2.49 -3.89
N ALA A 603 -20.95 -1.95 -5.00
CA ALA A 603 -20.64 -0.57 -5.41
C ALA A 603 -21.16 0.46 -4.37
N VAL A 604 -22.37 0.25 -3.83
CA VAL A 604 -22.94 1.13 -2.78
C VAL A 604 -22.15 0.98 -1.47
N ILE A 605 -21.87 -0.25 -1.03
CA ILE A 605 -21.09 -0.52 0.20
C ILE A 605 -19.74 0.21 0.17
N LYS A 606 -19.08 0.25 -0.99
CA LYS A 606 -17.78 0.90 -1.16
C LYS A 606 -17.86 2.35 -1.64
N ARG A 607 -19.09 2.93 -1.69
CA ARG A 607 -19.34 4.32 -2.05
C ARG A 607 -18.89 4.70 -3.47
N HIS A 608 -18.89 3.74 -4.40
CA HIS A 608 -18.51 3.94 -5.79
C HIS A 608 -19.69 4.45 -6.63
N GLU A 609 -20.05 5.71 -6.47
CA GLU A 609 -21.20 6.35 -7.10
C GLU A 609 -21.19 6.25 -8.62
N THR A 610 -20.03 6.53 -9.23
CA THR A 610 -19.90 6.48 -10.69
C THR A 610 -20.09 5.05 -11.24
N THR A 611 -19.68 4.05 -10.47
CA THR A 611 -19.87 2.65 -10.82
C THR A 611 -21.33 2.23 -10.62
N MET A 612 -21.98 2.68 -9.56
CA MET A 612 -23.42 2.46 -9.33
C MET A 612 -24.26 3.02 -10.49
N VAL A 613 -23.98 4.25 -10.92
CA VAL A 613 -24.69 4.86 -12.07
C VAL A 613 -24.44 4.05 -13.35
N GLU A 614 -23.22 3.61 -13.58
CA GLU A 614 -22.87 2.80 -14.75
C GLU A 614 -23.59 1.45 -14.77
N LEU A 615 -23.60 0.74 -13.62
CA LEU A 615 -24.32 -0.53 -13.45
C LEU A 615 -25.81 -0.36 -13.78
N LYS A 616 -26.44 0.71 -13.25
CA LYS A 616 -27.83 1.04 -13.54
C LYS A 616 -28.08 1.26 -15.04
N GLN A 617 -27.24 2.05 -15.71
CA GLN A 617 -27.36 2.34 -17.14
C GLN A 617 -27.27 1.07 -17.99
N LEU A 618 -26.54 0.06 -17.51
CA LEU A 618 -26.34 -1.21 -18.18
C LEU A 618 -27.30 -2.32 -17.73
N GLY A 619 -28.36 -1.96 -17.00
CA GLY A 619 -29.47 -2.84 -16.68
C GLY A 619 -29.44 -3.53 -15.34
N ALA A 620 -28.48 -3.21 -14.47
CA ALA A 620 -28.48 -3.73 -13.10
C ALA A 620 -29.67 -3.17 -12.28
N SER A 621 -30.32 -4.03 -11.50
CA SER A 621 -31.45 -3.64 -10.67
C SER A 621 -31.01 -2.81 -9.47
N VAL A 622 -31.60 -1.62 -9.32
CA VAL A 622 -31.40 -0.77 -8.13
C VAL A 622 -32.20 -1.26 -6.92
N ASN A 623 -33.19 -2.14 -7.15
CA ASN A 623 -34.04 -2.72 -6.11
C ASN A 623 -33.75 -4.21 -5.89
N ALA A 624 -32.55 -4.69 -6.35
CA ALA A 624 -32.17 -6.07 -6.14
C ALA A 624 -32.21 -6.40 -4.65
N PRO A 625 -32.81 -7.53 -4.25
CA PRO A 625 -32.79 -7.97 -2.86
C PRO A 625 -31.41 -8.55 -2.51
N GLY A 626 -30.82 -8.07 -1.43
CA GLY A 626 -29.57 -8.55 -0.85
C GLY A 626 -29.79 -9.61 0.22
N GLU A 627 -28.85 -9.74 1.16
CA GLU A 627 -29.01 -10.53 2.36
C GLU A 627 -30.19 -9.98 3.20
N ASN A 628 -31.04 -10.87 3.70
CA ASN A 628 -32.26 -10.48 4.44
C ASN A 628 -33.13 -9.44 3.70
N ASN A 629 -33.16 -9.49 2.38
CA ASN A 629 -33.89 -8.56 1.53
C ASN A 629 -33.42 -7.07 1.61
N TRP A 630 -32.23 -6.83 2.12
CA TRP A 630 -31.66 -5.48 2.09
C TRP A 630 -31.47 -5.00 0.66
N SER A 631 -32.06 -3.87 0.31
CA SER A 631 -31.80 -3.22 -0.98
C SER A 631 -30.56 -2.33 -0.92
N PRO A 632 -29.96 -1.94 -2.08
CA PRO A 632 -28.89 -0.96 -2.12
C PRO A 632 -29.23 0.35 -1.38
N LEU A 633 -30.53 0.74 -1.37
CA LEU A 633 -31.00 1.94 -0.67
C LEU A 633 -30.94 1.79 0.86
N HIS A 634 -31.26 0.60 1.41
CA HIS A 634 -31.07 0.31 2.83
C HIS A 634 -29.60 0.49 3.26
N LEU A 635 -28.66 -0.04 2.45
CA LEU A 635 -27.24 0.08 2.70
C LEU A 635 -26.75 1.52 2.69
N ALA A 636 -27.18 2.31 1.71
CA ALA A 636 -26.85 3.74 1.62
C ALA A 636 -27.37 4.52 2.83
N CYS A 637 -28.60 4.24 3.28
CA CYS A 637 -29.19 4.84 4.48
C CYS A 637 -28.43 4.44 5.76
N HIS A 638 -28.07 3.16 5.89
CA HIS A 638 -27.30 2.65 7.03
C HIS A 638 -25.92 3.32 7.13
N GLN A 639 -25.26 3.55 5.99
CA GLN A 639 -23.96 4.23 5.94
C GLN A 639 -24.05 5.76 6.07
N SER A 640 -25.26 6.31 6.16
CA SER A 640 -25.52 7.76 6.21
C SER A 640 -25.01 8.54 4.99
N GLU A 641 -24.93 7.88 3.81
CA GLU A 641 -24.43 8.45 2.56
C GLU A 641 -25.56 9.16 1.80
N ALA A 642 -25.83 10.40 2.17
CA ALA A 642 -26.97 11.17 1.63
C ALA A 642 -26.89 11.36 0.11
N GLU A 643 -25.69 11.55 -0.46
CA GLU A 643 -25.51 11.70 -1.91
C GLU A 643 -25.79 10.40 -2.66
N MET A 644 -25.35 9.27 -2.11
CA MET A 644 -25.68 7.95 -2.65
C MET A 644 -27.17 7.66 -2.57
N VAL A 645 -27.83 8.00 -1.43
CA VAL A 645 -29.28 7.91 -1.26
C VAL A 645 -29.99 8.74 -2.34
N ALA A 646 -29.61 10.00 -2.54
CA ALA A 646 -30.20 10.87 -3.57
C ALA A 646 -30.05 10.28 -4.98
N LYS A 647 -28.87 9.75 -5.32
CA LYS A 647 -28.60 9.13 -6.63
C LYS A 647 -29.37 7.83 -6.84
N LEU A 648 -29.51 6.99 -5.82
CA LEU A 648 -30.34 5.78 -5.89
C LEU A 648 -31.83 6.12 -6.09
N LEU A 649 -32.35 7.11 -5.36
CA LEU A 649 -33.72 7.57 -5.53
C LEU A 649 -33.97 8.19 -6.92
N ALA A 650 -33.02 9.00 -7.42
CA ALA A 650 -33.03 9.50 -8.80
C ALA A 650 -32.94 8.37 -9.85
N ALA A 651 -32.35 7.25 -9.51
CA ALA A 651 -32.31 6.03 -10.32
C ALA A 651 -33.57 5.15 -10.18
N HIS A 652 -34.63 5.65 -9.52
CA HIS A 652 -35.90 4.97 -9.22
C HIS A 652 -35.77 3.80 -8.25
N ALA A 653 -34.92 3.92 -7.23
CA ALA A 653 -34.97 3.01 -6.09
C ALA A 653 -36.29 3.20 -5.33
N ASP A 654 -36.90 2.08 -4.95
CA ASP A 654 -38.16 2.11 -4.18
C ASP A 654 -37.87 2.47 -2.71
N PRO A 655 -38.36 3.61 -2.20
CA PRO A 655 -38.13 4.05 -0.83
C PRO A 655 -38.90 3.25 0.22
N ASN A 656 -39.82 2.38 -0.20
CA ASN A 656 -40.75 1.64 0.68
C ASN A 656 -40.48 0.14 0.74
N VAL A 657 -39.40 -0.35 0.12
CA VAL A 657 -38.99 -1.75 0.24
C VAL A 657 -38.74 -2.07 1.70
N THR A 658 -39.16 -3.26 2.17
CA THR A 658 -38.95 -3.73 3.52
C THR A 658 -37.93 -4.86 3.54
N GLU A 659 -37.04 -4.85 4.51
CA GLU A 659 -36.17 -5.99 4.80
C GLU A 659 -36.93 -7.10 5.57
N ASP A 660 -36.35 -8.32 5.61
CA ASP A 660 -37.10 -9.50 6.07
C ASP A 660 -37.13 -9.67 7.59
N SER A 661 -36.16 -9.13 8.34
CA SER A 661 -36.05 -9.41 9.79
C SER A 661 -37.06 -8.58 10.61
N GLU A 662 -36.95 -7.28 10.50
CA GLU A 662 -37.76 -6.32 11.27
C GLU A 662 -38.80 -5.56 10.41
N ARG A 663 -38.83 -5.88 9.10
CA ARG A 663 -39.65 -5.15 8.11
C ARG A 663 -39.36 -3.65 8.08
N TRP A 664 -38.12 -3.28 8.32
CA TRP A 664 -37.69 -1.90 8.24
C TRP A 664 -37.66 -1.43 6.78
N THR A 665 -38.11 -0.20 6.56
CA THR A 665 -37.91 0.51 5.29
C THR A 665 -36.63 1.31 5.34
N PRO A 666 -36.09 1.79 4.20
CA PRO A 666 -34.95 2.70 4.18
C PRO A 666 -35.09 3.91 5.11
N LEU A 667 -36.35 4.40 5.30
CA LEU A 667 -36.64 5.51 6.21
C LEU A 667 -36.41 5.13 7.69
N HIS A 668 -36.81 3.92 8.11
CA HIS A 668 -36.51 3.42 9.47
C HIS A 668 -34.97 3.38 9.68
N VAL A 669 -34.26 2.83 8.71
CA VAL A 669 -32.80 2.74 8.75
C VAL A 669 -32.15 4.12 8.81
N ALA A 670 -32.59 5.08 8.00
CA ALA A 670 -32.07 6.45 8.00
C ALA A 670 -32.35 7.17 9.34
N CYS A 671 -33.52 6.91 9.99
CA CYS A 671 -33.81 7.44 11.31
C CYS A 671 -32.90 6.82 12.40
N ALA A 672 -32.67 5.52 12.32
CA ALA A 672 -31.75 4.80 13.24
C ALA A 672 -30.29 5.24 13.07
N SER A 673 -29.86 5.49 11.85
CA SER A 673 -28.52 5.99 11.51
C SER A 673 -28.36 7.51 11.75
N LEU A 674 -29.41 8.20 12.19
CA LEU A 674 -29.43 9.64 12.46
C LEU A 674 -29.06 10.52 11.25
N SER A 675 -29.26 10.01 10.04
CA SER A 675 -28.91 10.71 8.80
C SER A 675 -30.04 11.65 8.36
N PHE A 676 -30.06 12.86 8.90
CA PHE A 676 -31.08 13.86 8.57
C PHE A 676 -31.15 14.17 7.07
N PRO A 677 -30.07 14.35 6.30
CA PRO A 677 -30.14 14.57 4.87
C PRO A 677 -30.79 13.38 4.13
N SER A 678 -30.44 12.13 4.50
CA SER A 678 -31.06 10.94 3.90
C SER A 678 -32.55 10.86 4.16
N VAL A 679 -32.98 11.21 5.38
CA VAL A 679 -34.43 11.31 5.72
C VAL A 679 -35.14 12.31 4.81
N LEU A 680 -34.55 13.49 4.58
CA LEU A 680 -35.13 14.50 3.68
C LEU A 680 -35.26 14.00 2.24
N HIS A 681 -34.20 13.34 1.72
CA HIS A 681 -34.25 12.75 0.38
C HIS A 681 -35.31 11.67 0.25
N LEU A 682 -35.43 10.78 1.23
CA LEU A 682 -36.45 9.73 1.24
C LEU A 682 -37.88 10.33 1.25
N ILE A 683 -38.15 11.30 2.12
CA ILE A 683 -39.47 11.97 2.21
C ILE A 683 -39.77 12.68 0.90
N SER A 684 -38.82 13.39 0.29
CA SER A 684 -39.05 14.09 -0.99
C SER A 684 -39.33 13.13 -2.16
N HIS A 685 -38.98 11.85 -2.02
CA HIS A 685 -39.29 10.80 -2.99
C HIS A 685 -40.40 9.85 -2.53
N HIS A 686 -41.32 10.34 -1.72
CA HIS A 686 -42.56 9.67 -1.30
C HIS A 686 -42.33 8.40 -0.44
N ALA A 687 -41.31 8.39 0.41
CA ALA A 687 -41.20 7.39 1.46
C ALA A 687 -42.41 7.48 2.41
N ASP A 688 -43.02 6.35 2.77
CA ASP A 688 -44.13 6.32 3.73
C ASP A 688 -43.60 6.62 5.14
N VAL A 689 -43.91 7.83 5.62
CA VAL A 689 -43.51 8.30 6.95
C VAL A 689 -44.18 7.54 8.10
N ASN A 690 -45.26 6.81 7.78
CA ASN A 690 -46.03 6.00 8.71
C ASN A 690 -45.88 4.50 8.49
N ALA A 691 -44.88 4.08 7.71
CA ALA A 691 -44.57 2.66 7.53
C ALA A 691 -44.38 1.97 8.89
N ALA A 692 -44.92 0.76 9.01
CA ALA A 692 -44.84 -0.02 10.24
C ALA A 692 -43.83 -1.16 10.13
N SER A 693 -42.93 -1.24 11.08
CA SER A 693 -42.01 -2.38 11.26
C SER A 693 -42.78 -3.65 11.71
N ALA A 694 -42.07 -4.78 11.86
CA ALA A 694 -42.63 -6.00 12.43
C ALA A 694 -43.25 -5.76 13.83
N GLU A 695 -42.62 -4.91 14.62
CA GLU A 695 -43.09 -4.48 15.93
C GLU A 695 -44.07 -3.30 15.87
N LYS A 696 -44.63 -2.98 14.70
CA LYS A 696 -45.50 -1.83 14.44
C LYS A 696 -44.84 -0.47 14.77
N ALA A 697 -43.53 -0.42 15.05
CA ALA A 697 -42.86 0.83 15.25
C ALA A 697 -42.77 1.60 13.93
N THR A 698 -43.00 2.92 13.97
CA THR A 698 -42.88 3.82 12.80
C THR A 698 -41.51 4.50 12.81
N PRO A 699 -41.06 5.12 11.69
CA PRO A 699 -39.84 5.94 11.69
C PRO A 699 -39.82 6.99 12.81
N LEU A 700 -41.00 7.51 13.18
CA LEU A 700 -41.14 8.47 14.29
C LEU A 700 -40.83 7.85 15.66
N HIS A 701 -41.15 6.58 15.90
CA HIS A 701 -40.74 5.87 17.13
C HIS A 701 -39.25 5.78 17.23
N ILE A 702 -38.57 5.38 16.14
CA ILE A 702 -37.13 5.27 16.06
C ILE A 702 -36.44 6.64 16.28
N ALA A 703 -36.93 7.68 15.60
CA ALA A 703 -36.41 9.03 15.75
C ALA A 703 -36.61 9.57 17.18
N ALA A 704 -37.75 9.27 17.82
CA ALA A 704 -38.05 9.64 19.20
C ALA A 704 -37.17 8.91 20.21
N GLN A 705 -36.89 7.63 19.99
CA GLN A 705 -35.97 6.83 20.78
C GLN A 705 -34.54 7.43 20.82
N HIS A 706 -34.03 7.80 19.65
CA HIS A 706 -32.71 8.38 19.54
C HIS A 706 -32.61 9.86 19.96
N GLY A 707 -33.73 10.58 19.94
CA GLY A 707 -33.80 11.97 20.41
C GLY A 707 -33.30 12.99 19.38
N HIS A 708 -33.40 12.70 18.07
CA HIS A 708 -32.90 13.59 17.01
C HIS A 708 -33.98 14.60 16.60
N THR A 709 -34.01 15.78 17.25
CA THR A 709 -35.02 16.83 17.05
C THR A 709 -35.28 17.22 15.59
N PRO A 710 -34.27 17.43 14.71
CA PRO A 710 -34.48 17.74 13.31
C PRO A 710 -35.24 16.64 12.53
N ILE A 711 -34.93 15.37 12.77
CA ILE A 711 -35.60 14.24 12.10
C ILE A 711 -37.07 14.17 12.57
N VAL A 712 -37.30 14.28 13.88
CA VAL A 712 -38.68 14.28 14.44
C VAL A 712 -39.52 15.40 13.82
N LYS A 713 -38.97 16.63 13.74
CA LYS A 713 -39.66 17.77 13.10
C LYS A 713 -39.98 17.51 11.64
N ALA A 714 -39.00 16.97 10.88
CA ALA A 714 -39.21 16.66 9.45
C ALA A 714 -40.32 15.62 9.25
N LEU A 715 -40.33 14.56 10.05
CA LEU A 715 -41.37 13.53 9.99
C LEU A 715 -42.74 14.09 10.32
N LEU A 716 -42.90 14.91 11.39
CA LEU A 716 -44.16 15.53 11.76
C LEU A 716 -44.67 16.51 10.69
N LEU A 717 -43.81 17.33 10.12
CA LEU A 717 -44.16 18.26 9.03
C LEU A 717 -44.66 17.53 7.78
N ASN A 718 -44.29 16.27 7.59
CA ASN A 718 -44.71 15.44 6.47
C ASN A 718 -45.75 14.40 6.84
N GLY A 719 -46.50 14.61 7.94
CA GLY A 719 -47.70 13.84 8.28
C GLY A 719 -47.44 12.55 9.06
N ALA A 720 -46.32 12.44 9.78
CA ALA A 720 -46.12 11.32 10.69
C ALA A 720 -47.14 11.35 11.85
N ASP A 721 -47.78 10.21 12.07
CA ASP A 721 -48.79 10.05 13.11
C ASP A 721 -48.13 9.85 14.49
N ARG A 722 -48.25 10.88 15.34
CA ARG A 722 -47.71 10.88 16.71
C ARG A 722 -48.49 10.02 17.70
N THR A 723 -49.70 9.57 17.33
CA THR A 723 -50.60 8.82 18.21
C THR A 723 -50.57 7.32 17.98
N ARG A 724 -49.93 6.87 16.92
CA ARG A 724 -49.89 5.47 16.51
C ARG A 724 -49.10 4.63 17.53
N PRO A 725 -49.68 3.55 18.11
CA PRO A 725 -48.97 2.70 19.05
C PRO A 725 -48.14 1.64 18.34
N ASP A 726 -47.00 1.26 18.92
CA ASP A 726 -46.21 0.09 18.56
C ASP A 726 -46.84 -1.21 19.08
N SER A 727 -46.18 -2.36 18.91
CA SER A 727 -46.67 -3.67 19.41
C SER A 727 -46.77 -3.76 20.93
N SER A 728 -46.05 -2.93 21.67
CA SER A 728 -46.14 -2.80 23.13
C SER A 728 -47.25 -1.85 23.62
N GLY A 729 -47.96 -1.22 22.68
CA GLY A 729 -48.96 -0.16 22.98
C GLY A 729 -48.31 1.20 23.28
N SER A 730 -46.99 1.37 23.09
CA SER A 730 -46.30 2.65 23.35
C SER A 730 -46.40 3.57 22.14
N THR A 731 -46.74 4.83 22.39
CA THR A 731 -46.71 5.89 21.37
C THR A 731 -45.29 6.46 21.23
N PRO A 732 -44.95 7.19 20.14
CA PRO A 732 -43.67 7.88 20.01
C PRO A 732 -43.30 8.77 21.22
N VAL A 733 -44.34 9.37 21.86
CA VAL A 733 -44.18 10.18 23.10
C VAL A 733 -43.75 9.30 24.26
N ASP A 734 -44.31 8.11 24.42
CA ASP A 734 -43.98 7.20 25.51
C ASP A 734 -42.59 6.61 25.31
N VAL A 735 -42.17 6.33 24.07
CA VAL A 735 -40.79 5.93 23.74
C VAL A 735 -39.81 7.05 24.08
N ALA A 736 -40.11 8.31 23.72
CA ALA A 736 -39.25 9.45 24.07
C ALA A 736 -39.13 9.63 25.59
N LYS A 737 -40.25 9.48 26.36
CA LYS A 737 -40.20 9.53 27.84
C LYS A 737 -39.35 8.42 28.43
N ARG A 738 -39.50 7.17 27.95
CA ARG A 738 -38.73 6.01 28.41
C ARG A 738 -37.21 6.21 28.21
N HIS A 739 -36.82 6.90 27.13
CA HIS A 739 -35.42 7.18 26.81
C HIS A 739 -34.94 8.57 27.29
N GLY A 740 -35.72 9.27 28.11
CA GLY A 740 -35.35 10.54 28.71
C GLY A 740 -35.19 11.72 27.75
N LYS A 741 -35.87 11.71 26.60
CA LYS A 741 -35.75 12.72 25.54
C LYS A 741 -36.72 13.88 25.75
N CYS A 742 -36.47 14.72 26.76
CA CYS A 742 -37.39 15.77 27.20
C CYS A 742 -37.80 16.76 26.09
N GLU A 743 -36.88 17.18 25.22
CA GLU A 743 -37.19 18.06 24.08
C GLU A 743 -38.21 17.41 23.09
N ILE A 744 -38.00 16.11 22.82
CA ILE A 744 -38.87 15.37 21.92
C ILE A 744 -40.25 15.19 22.53
N VAL A 745 -40.31 14.92 23.85
CA VAL A 745 -41.60 14.84 24.56
C VAL A 745 -42.39 16.13 24.42
N GLN A 746 -41.76 17.29 24.63
CA GLN A 746 -42.41 18.60 24.47
C GLN A 746 -42.86 18.80 23.00
N LEU A 747 -42.03 18.45 22.03
CA LEU A 747 -42.32 18.60 20.60
C LEU A 747 -43.50 17.72 20.16
N LEU A 748 -43.65 16.51 20.71
CA LEU A 748 -44.68 15.56 20.34
C LEU A 748 -46.01 15.84 21.07
N GLN A 749 -46.00 16.57 22.20
CA GLN A 749 -47.20 16.97 22.95
C GLN A 749 -47.85 18.25 22.41
N ASN A 750 -47.05 19.13 21.80
CA ASN A 750 -47.51 20.34 21.12
C ASN A 750 -47.99 20.00 19.68
#